data_fe6d6d1f5dd655016d435faa121e8eb5
#
_entry.id   fe6d6d1f5dd655016d435faa121e8eb5
#
_cell.length_a   1.000
_cell.length_b   1.000
_cell.length_c   1.000
_cell.angle_alpha   90.00
_cell.angle_beta   90.00
_cell.angle_gamma   90.00
#
_symmetry.space_group_name_H-M   'P 1'
#
loop_
_entity.id
_entity.type
_entity.pdbx_description
1 polymer ?
#
loop_
_entity_poly.entity_id
_entity_poly.type
_entity_poly.pdbx_seq_one_letter_code
_entity_poly.pdbx_strand_id
1 'polypeptide(L)'
;MFTAVIEKLLFLSTRKGKWVYAALLLAVVFCAYQMRLITIDTDPENMLEANHPARVFHNDVKHTFAMHDAIVVGVIASPANDTATDNAALSTNKGIYTPNNLQAIDGVTQQILNTEGVIARDVMSFSTVDNITQGDDGELKFSWMMSQAPSSQEEADYIANAIARLPMLQGSLASSSHNAAAIYVPIKDKNESFRIAEDIRAYIGANTTNETLQWHITGLPVAEDQFGVEMFIQMAISAPAAGLMIFILLFVFFRNFTLITAPMVVAMATVIITMGALIGLGFTVHIMSSMIAIFLMPIAVVDSVHILSEFSDRYKPGQKADQVITTVVEHLFQPMLFTSLTSAAGFYSLMLTPIPPVQIFGAFIGSGILLAFAITLTFIPAYISRMSPEALAKLQSALHADANTSSMKTTYLQRFVYGIRTLALNYKGALLVAFMVISAVSVWGIFQIQINDNPVRWFKENHEIRVADKALNKEFAGTYNAYIVIEDTRKLKSAGEILLSAELPPSLDEWRETTLDTLNNENAGNNFETLAFAVDDALFGDLESDEYDALNRLLSSIDEIKGTSKTFQQPDNVALLSDLQNYLSTQTLVGKTQSLSDVIKVVNRELHSGNDSDYELPNTQPAIAQTLLQYQSSHRPQDLWHFVTPDYRKTLVWLQLSSGDNQDMTEVIELVDNYFAQHTLPDGLTYQWAGKAYLNVVWQDNMVAGMLDSLLSAFIIVFVMMVLLLRSLIFGVLAMLPLTITITFIYGAIGIVGKDYDMPIAVLSALTLGLSVDFAIHFLARAKEIYKQTGSVSKTFDAMFEEPASAITRNALVIALGFTPLLLAPLVPYITVGIFLASIMFISALVTLLVLPAAMTLLKRWVFKEA
;
A
#
# COMPACT_ATOMS: atom_id res chain seq x y z
N MET A 1 -22.45 -37.34 -15.66
CA MET A 1 -22.02 -36.13 -16.37
C MET A 1 -20.49 -35.96 -16.29
N PHE A 2 -19.89 -35.98 -15.09
CA PHE A 2 -18.44 -35.87 -14.90
C PHE A 2 -17.63 -36.93 -15.65
N THR A 3 -18.00 -38.19 -15.59
CA THR A 3 -17.31 -39.30 -16.29
C THR A 3 -17.20 -39.08 -17.81
N ALA A 4 -18.28 -38.62 -18.45
CA ALA A 4 -18.25 -38.34 -19.89
C ALA A 4 -17.36 -37.13 -20.27
N VAL A 5 -17.21 -36.15 -19.38
CA VAL A 5 -16.30 -35.01 -19.59
C VAL A 5 -14.84 -35.47 -19.47
N ILE A 6 -14.56 -36.27 -18.44
CA ILE A 6 -13.20 -36.82 -18.19
C ILE A 6 -12.78 -37.72 -19.37
N GLU A 7 -13.64 -38.62 -19.82
CA GLU A 7 -13.39 -39.51 -20.96
C GLU A 7 -13.06 -38.71 -22.25
N LYS A 8 -13.82 -37.62 -22.50
CA LYS A 8 -13.56 -36.76 -23.67
C LYS A 8 -12.23 -36.03 -23.55
N LEU A 9 -11.92 -35.48 -22.36
CA LEU A 9 -10.65 -34.79 -22.09
C LEU A 9 -9.45 -35.74 -22.22
N LEU A 10 -9.52 -36.94 -21.64
CA LEU A 10 -8.49 -37.94 -21.74
C LEU A 10 -8.33 -38.46 -23.18
N PHE A 11 -9.41 -38.66 -23.94
CA PHE A 11 -9.36 -38.97 -25.34
C PHE A 11 -8.67 -37.91 -26.16
N LEU A 12 -8.97 -36.62 -25.92
CA LEU A 12 -8.33 -35.49 -26.58
C LEU A 12 -6.83 -35.45 -26.23
N SER A 13 -6.51 -35.62 -24.98
CA SER A 13 -5.14 -35.55 -24.44
C SER A 13 -4.27 -36.69 -24.98
N THR A 14 -4.71 -37.95 -24.87
CA THR A 14 -3.90 -39.11 -25.25
C THR A 14 -3.82 -39.32 -26.78
N ARG A 15 -4.94 -39.16 -27.49
CA ARG A 15 -4.97 -39.40 -28.95
C ARG A 15 -4.65 -38.18 -29.81
N LYS A 16 -5.06 -36.97 -29.39
CA LYS A 16 -4.85 -35.71 -30.13
C LYS A 16 -3.85 -34.77 -29.47
N GLY A 17 -2.91 -35.23 -28.68
CA GLY A 17 -1.97 -34.41 -27.88
C GLY A 17 -1.12 -33.44 -28.70
N LYS A 18 -0.90 -33.63 -30.03
CA LYS A 18 -0.27 -32.64 -30.90
C LYS A 18 -1.06 -31.33 -30.94
N TRP A 19 -2.41 -31.42 -30.90
CA TRP A 19 -3.30 -30.24 -30.81
C TRP A 19 -3.26 -29.58 -29.44
N VAL A 20 -3.11 -30.36 -28.37
CA VAL A 20 -2.92 -29.83 -27.02
C VAL A 20 -1.63 -29.01 -26.92
N TYR A 21 -0.52 -29.54 -27.46
CA TYR A 21 0.77 -28.81 -27.52
C TYR A 21 0.67 -27.54 -28.37
N ALA A 22 0.02 -27.62 -29.54
CA ALA A 22 -0.13 -26.48 -30.43
C ALA A 22 -0.99 -25.36 -29.78
N ALA A 23 -2.11 -25.75 -29.14
CA ALA A 23 -2.98 -24.81 -28.45
C ALA A 23 -2.28 -24.15 -27.26
N LEU A 24 -1.55 -24.93 -26.45
CA LEU A 24 -0.81 -24.41 -25.31
C LEU A 24 0.30 -23.45 -25.76
N LEU A 25 1.08 -23.85 -26.81
CA LEU A 25 2.13 -23.00 -27.35
C LEU A 25 1.58 -21.68 -27.90
N LEU A 26 0.46 -21.75 -28.64
CA LEU A 26 -0.19 -20.57 -29.21
C LEU A 26 -0.69 -19.63 -28.10
N ALA A 27 -1.32 -20.17 -27.05
CA ALA A 27 -1.77 -19.39 -25.90
C ALA A 27 -0.58 -18.72 -25.16
N VAL A 28 0.51 -19.47 -24.93
CA VAL A 28 1.71 -18.94 -24.29
C VAL A 28 2.35 -17.83 -25.13
N VAL A 29 2.51 -18.04 -26.46
CA VAL A 29 3.10 -17.03 -27.35
C VAL A 29 2.22 -15.77 -27.41
N PHE A 30 0.91 -15.95 -27.53
CA PHE A 30 -0.03 -14.82 -27.57
C PHE A 30 0.02 -14.00 -26.26
N CYS A 31 -0.05 -14.66 -25.11
CA CYS A 31 -0.01 -13.99 -23.81
C CYS A 31 1.37 -13.39 -23.52
N ALA A 32 2.46 -14.05 -23.90
CA ALA A 32 3.81 -13.50 -23.79
C ALA A 32 3.98 -12.22 -24.63
N TYR A 33 3.35 -12.16 -25.82
CA TYR A 33 3.36 -10.95 -26.64
C TYR A 33 2.63 -9.77 -25.98
N GLN A 34 1.56 -10.05 -25.21
CA GLN A 34 0.82 -9.00 -24.48
C GLN A 34 1.64 -8.41 -23.31
N MET A 35 2.59 -9.17 -22.76
CA MET A 35 3.42 -8.69 -21.64
C MET A 35 4.26 -7.44 -21.98
N ARG A 36 4.46 -7.12 -23.26
CA ARG A 36 5.08 -5.85 -23.69
C ARG A 36 4.29 -4.60 -23.33
N LEU A 37 2.99 -4.74 -23.05
CA LEU A 37 2.08 -3.65 -22.69
C LEU A 37 2.06 -3.39 -21.18
N ILE A 38 3.01 -3.95 -20.44
CA ILE A 38 3.06 -3.82 -18.98
C ILE A 38 3.11 -2.35 -18.57
N THR A 39 2.19 -1.99 -17.69
CA THR A 39 2.16 -0.72 -16.97
C THR A 39 2.20 -1.01 -15.48
N ILE A 40 2.99 -0.23 -14.75
CA ILE A 40 3.12 -0.39 -13.30
C ILE A 40 2.37 0.74 -12.62
N ASP A 41 1.76 0.39 -11.51
CA ASP A 41 1.09 1.32 -10.63
C ASP A 41 1.57 1.06 -9.19
N THR A 42 2.27 2.05 -8.65
CA THR A 42 2.81 2.03 -7.29
C THR A 42 2.16 3.06 -6.39
N ASP A 43 1.15 3.78 -6.91
CA ASP A 43 0.46 4.84 -6.18
C ASP A 43 -0.41 4.28 -5.05
N PRO A 44 -0.12 4.60 -3.77
CA PRO A 44 -0.97 4.21 -2.65
C PRO A 44 -2.39 4.77 -2.73
N GLU A 45 -2.62 5.90 -3.43
CA GLU A 45 -3.97 6.45 -3.63
C GLU A 45 -4.88 5.47 -4.39
N ASN A 46 -4.32 4.61 -5.25
CA ASN A 46 -5.05 3.57 -5.98
C ASN A 46 -5.45 2.35 -5.13
N MET A 47 -5.08 2.33 -3.85
CA MET A 47 -5.64 1.39 -2.87
C MET A 47 -7.10 1.68 -2.54
N LEU A 48 -7.54 2.93 -2.75
CA LEU A 48 -8.95 3.33 -2.68
C LEU A 48 -9.56 3.39 -4.08
N GLU A 49 -10.84 3.07 -4.19
CA GLU A 49 -11.58 3.27 -5.43
C GLU A 49 -11.53 4.73 -5.88
N ALA A 50 -11.52 4.96 -7.20
CA ALA A 50 -11.41 6.30 -7.76
C ALA A 50 -12.55 7.26 -7.33
N ASN A 51 -13.72 6.69 -7.02
CA ASN A 51 -14.92 7.43 -6.55
C ASN A 51 -15.05 7.47 -5.02
N HIS A 52 -14.07 6.95 -4.28
CA HIS A 52 -14.11 6.96 -2.82
C HIS A 52 -14.09 8.41 -2.30
N PRO A 53 -15.01 8.80 -1.37
CA PRO A 53 -15.17 10.19 -0.94
C PRO A 53 -13.87 10.86 -0.45
N ALA A 54 -13.08 10.14 0.38
CA ALA A 54 -11.81 10.66 0.89
C ALA A 54 -10.78 10.91 -0.22
N ARG A 55 -10.72 10.03 -1.23
CA ARG A 55 -9.83 10.18 -2.39
C ARG A 55 -10.27 11.35 -3.29
N VAL A 56 -11.56 11.44 -3.58
CA VAL A 56 -12.11 12.54 -4.37
C VAL A 56 -11.85 13.88 -3.68
N PHE A 57 -12.11 13.96 -2.36
CA PHE A 57 -11.85 15.16 -1.58
C PHE A 57 -10.36 15.52 -1.55
N HIS A 58 -9.48 14.53 -1.33
CA HIS A 58 -8.03 14.76 -1.36
C HIS A 58 -7.56 15.34 -2.70
N ASN A 59 -8.05 14.81 -3.82
CA ASN A 59 -7.73 15.32 -5.15
C ASN A 59 -8.27 16.74 -5.38
N ASP A 60 -9.48 17.03 -4.90
CA ASP A 60 -10.04 18.39 -4.93
C ASP A 60 -9.16 19.37 -4.14
N VAL A 61 -8.69 18.97 -2.96
CA VAL A 61 -7.76 19.77 -2.14
C VAL A 61 -6.44 20.02 -2.85
N LYS A 62 -5.86 18.98 -3.48
CA LYS A 62 -4.62 19.14 -4.29
C LYS A 62 -4.80 20.18 -5.41
N HIS A 63 -5.92 20.15 -6.11
CA HIS A 63 -6.22 21.13 -7.17
C HIS A 63 -6.51 22.51 -6.60
N THR A 64 -7.34 22.60 -5.56
CA THR A 64 -7.77 23.87 -4.96
C THR A 64 -6.61 24.67 -4.39
N PHE A 65 -5.66 23.99 -3.71
CA PHE A 65 -4.50 24.63 -3.07
C PHE A 65 -3.21 24.47 -3.88
N ALA A 66 -3.29 24.12 -5.17
CA ALA A 66 -2.17 23.97 -6.08
C ALA A 66 -1.01 23.11 -5.50
N MET A 67 -1.35 22.00 -4.83
CA MET A 67 -0.37 21.16 -4.19
C MET A 67 0.24 20.16 -5.17
N HIS A 68 1.55 20.05 -5.15
CA HIS A 68 2.31 19.15 -6.00
C HIS A 68 3.01 18.08 -5.16
N ASP A 69 3.18 16.90 -5.76
CA ASP A 69 4.07 15.89 -5.19
C ASP A 69 5.52 16.40 -5.25
N ALA A 70 6.27 16.28 -4.16
CA ALA A 70 7.61 16.85 -4.07
C ALA A 70 8.66 15.81 -3.64
N ILE A 71 9.84 15.88 -4.30
CA ILE A 71 11.06 15.22 -3.83
C ILE A 71 11.64 16.08 -2.72
N VAL A 72 12.18 15.48 -1.67
CA VAL A 72 12.84 16.15 -0.56
C VAL A 72 14.32 15.82 -0.61
N VAL A 73 15.15 16.84 -0.83
CA VAL A 73 16.61 16.73 -0.78
C VAL A 73 17.07 17.35 0.53
N GLY A 74 17.39 16.50 1.49
CA GLY A 74 17.91 16.92 2.79
C GLY A 74 19.43 16.89 2.82
N VAL A 75 20.02 17.84 3.50
CA VAL A 75 21.46 17.90 3.77
C VAL A 75 21.69 18.06 5.26
N ILE A 76 22.55 17.21 5.82
CA ILE A 76 22.90 17.21 7.25
C ILE A 76 24.40 17.41 7.37
N ALA A 77 24.81 18.42 8.16
CA ALA A 77 26.22 18.62 8.50
C ALA A 77 26.66 17.61 9.56
N SER A 78 27.66 16.80 9.24
CA SER A 78 28.30 15.93 10.23
C SER A 78 29.04 16.77 11.27
N PRO A 79 28.96 16.44 12.58
CA PRO A 79 29.79 17.10 13.58
C PRO A 79 31.25 16.92 13.18
N ALA A 80 32.00 18.03 13.11
CA ALA A 80 33.41 17.97 12.84
C ALA A 80 34.06 17.01 13.87
N ASN A 81 34.81 16.02 13.37
CA ASN A 81 35.68 15.19 14.21
C ASN A 81 36.81 16.07 14.73
N ASP A 82 36.53 16.81 15.78
CA ASP A 82 37.59 17.52 16.52
C ASP A 82 38.50 16.52 17.26
N THR A 83 39.42 15.90 16.51
CA THR A 83 40.63 15.28 17.05
C THR A 83 41.75 16.31 17.08
N ALA A 84 41.56 17.46 17.71
CA ALA A 84 42.62 18.40 17.98
C ALA A 84 42.37 19.09 19.33
N THR A 85 43.14 18.63 20.30
CA THR A 85 43.73 19.27 21.48
C THR A 85 43.43 20.75 21.70
N ASP A 86 42.92 21.01 22.93
CA ASP A 86 43.09 22.22 23.73
C ASP A 86 42.85 23.59 23.07
N ASN A 87 41.59 24.05 23.20
CA ASN A 87 41.33 25.34 23.85
C ASN A 87 39.81 25.48 24.03
N ALA A 88 39.34 25.44 25.26
CA ALA A 88 37.99 25.70 25.66
C ALA A 88 37.59 27.15 25.44
N ALA A 89 37.27 27.53 24.23
CA ALA A 89 36.54 28.73 23.88
C ALA A 89 35.49 28.31 22.86
N LEU A 90 34.21 28.23 23.26
CA LEU A 90 32.98 28.16 22.47
C LEU A 90 33.20 27.99 20.95
N SER A 91 33.51 26.80 20.44
CA SER A 91 33.27 26.46 19.06
C SER A 91 31.75 26.33 18.93
N THR A 92 31.09 27.43 18.57
CA THR A 92 29.68 27.40 18.13
C THR A 92 29.64 26.46 16.92
N ASN A 93 29.06 25.28 17.11
CA ASN A 93 28.82 24.35 16.01
C ASN A 93 27.89 25.04 15.00
N LYS A 94 28.49 25.56 13.92
CA LYS A 94 27.78 26.37 12.91
C LYS A 94 26.90 25.54 11.97
N GLY A 95 27.00 24.23 12.10
CA GLY A 95 26.17 23.29 11.33
C GLY A 95 26.25 23.53 9.80
N ILE A 96 25.09 23.76 9.17
CA ILE A 96 25.01 24.07 7.75
C ILE A 96 25.35 25.52 7.39
N TYR A 97 25.35 26.45 8.37
CA TYR A 97 25.56 27.88 8.13
C TYR A 97 27.02 28.24 8.04
N THR A 98 27.73 27.62 7.11
CA THR A 98 29.09 28.01 6.69
C THR A 98 29.07 28.37 5.21
N PRO A 99 29.95 29.27 4.73
CA PRO A 99 29.98 29.66 3.32
C PRO A 99 30.07 28.46 2.38
N ASN A 100 30.90 27.47 2.67
CA ASN A 100 31.10 26.28 1.84
C ASN A 100 29.85 25.40 1.78
N ASN A 101 29.15 25.23 2.90
CA ASN A 101 27.96 24.40 2.97
C ASN A 101 26.80 25.08 2.24
N LEU A 102 26.61 26.39 2.45
CA LEU A 102 25.59 27.18 1.77
C LEU A 102 25.83 27.28 0.26
N GLN A 103 27.12 27.37 -0.15
CA GLN A 103 27.47 27.29 -1.58
C GLN A 103 27.12 25.94 -2.20
N ALA A 104 27.33 24.84 -1.48
CA ALA A 104 26.94 23.51 -1.95
C ALA A 104 25.42 23.40 -2.08
N ILE A 105 24.65 23.92 -1.13
CA ILE A 105 23.18 23.94 -1.15
C ILE A 105 22.68 24.78 -2.34
N ASP A 106 23.25 25.94 -2.57
CA ASP A 106 22.91 26.78 -3.73
C ASP A 106 23.21 26.06 -5.04
N GLY A 107 24.38 25.46 -5.19
CA GLY A 107 24.78 24.74 -6.39
C GLY A 107 23.81 23.59 -6.73
N VAL A 108 23.39 22.83 -5.72
CA VAL A 108 22.37 21.77 -5.89
C VAL A 108 21.01 22.40 -6.23
N THR A 109 20.63 23.52 -5.62
CA THR A 109 19.40 24.23 -5.94
C THR A 109 19.37 24.69 -7.39
N GLN A 110 20.45 25.30 -7.90
CA GLN A 110 20.55 25.76 -9.28
C GLN A 110 20.44 24.59 -10.28
N GLN A 111 21.03 23.44 -9.96
CA GLN A 111 20.89 22.23 -10.77
C GLN A 111 19.43 21.77 -10.81
N ILE A 112 18.74 21.75 -9.66
CA ILE A 112 17.34 21.36 -9.55
C ILE A 112 16.44 22.27 -10.39
N LEU A 113 16.64 23.57 -10.32
CA LEU A 113 15.86 24.55 -11.09
C LEU A 113 15.97 24.34 -12.61
N ASN A 114 17.10 23.79 -13.09
CA ASN A 114 17.33 23.49 -14.50
C ASN A 114 16.97 22.04 -14.90
N THR A 115 16.52 21.20 -13.96
CA THR A 115 16.18 19.81 -14.25
C THR A 115 14.78 19.71 -14.89
N GLU A 116 14.69 18.98 -16.01
CA GLU A 116 13.43 18.74 -16.70
C GLU A 116 12.47 17.93 -15.82
N GLY A 117 11.19 18.30 -15.82
CA GLY A 117 10.16 17.68 -14.98
C GLY A 117 9.96 18.37 -13.62
N VAL A 118 10.85 19.27 -13.21
CA VAL A 118 10.72 20.07 -11.99
C VAL A 118 9.83 21.29 -12.24
N ILE A 119 8.99 21.67 -11.28
CA ILE A 119 8.21 22.91 -11.26
C ILE A 119 9.06 23.99 -10.59
N ALA A 120 9.96 24.59 -11.37
CA ALA A 120 11.00 25.47 -10.85
C ALA A 120 10.48 26.63 -9.99
N ARG A 121 9.31 27.23 -10.34
CA ARG A 121 8.72 28.34 -9.59
C ARG A 121 8.31 27.98 -8.16
N ASP A 122 8.01 26.69 -7.91
CA ASP A 122 7.51 26.20 -6.61
C ASP A 122 8.60 25.47 -5.80
N VAL A 123 9.85 25.41 -6.32
CA VAL A 123 11.00 24.89 -5.57
C VAL A 123 11.22 25.74 -4.32
N MET A 124 11.36 25.10 -3.17
CA MET A 124 11.65 25.77 -1.89
C MET A 124 13.03 25.39 -1.40
N SER A 125 13.91 26.37 -1.35
CA SER A 125 15.26 26.29 -0.77
C SER A 125 15.68 27.65 -0.22
N PHE A 126 16.83 27.77 0.40
CA PHE A 126 17.32 29.07 0.86
C PHE A 126 17.48 30.10 -0.28
N SER A 127 17.77 29.64 -1.49
CA SER A 127 17.94 30.53 -2.66
C SER A 127 16.62 30.93 -3.33
N THR A 128 15.49 30.31 -2.95
CA THR A 128 14.21 30.49 -3.66
C THR A 128 13.04 30.91 -2.75
N VAL A 129 13.28 31.12 -1.46
CA VAL A 129 12.25 31.62 -0.51
C VAL A 129 12.53 33.08 -0.16
N ASP A 130 11.45 33.80 0.19
CA ASP A 130 11.55 35.18 0.60
C ASP A 130 12.04 35.33 2.04
N ASN A 131 12.90 36.34 2.24
CA ASN A 131 13.18 36.95 3.52
C ASN A 131 12.25 38.17 3.67
N ILE A 132 11.39 38.14 4.66
CA ILE A 132 10.40 39.19 4.93
C ILE A 132 10.94 40.01 6.09
N THR A 133 11.26 41.28 5.85
CA THR A 133 11.89 42.19 6.83
C THR A 133 11.28 43.57 6.74
N GLN A 134 11.43 44.34 7.83
CA GLN A 134 11.19 45.77 7.80
C GLN A 134 12.41 46.49 7.21
N GLY A 135 12.18 47.42 6.28
CA GLY A 135 13.20 48.31 5.76
C GLY A 135 13.52 49.47 6.70
N ASP A 136 14.60 50.23 6.39
CA ASP A 136 15.09 51.35 7.23
C ASP A 136 14.05 52.46 7.43
N ASP A 137 13.15 52.61 6.46
CA ASP A 137 12.06 53.61 6.50
C ASP A 137 10.76 53.06 7.11
N GLY A 138 10.78 51.85 7.68
CA GLY A 138 9.60 51.18 8.25
C GLY A 138 8.71 50.52 7.20
N GLU A 139 9.14 50.45 5.95
CA GLU A 139 8.44 49.75 4.88
C GLU A 139 8.64 48.24 4.94
N LEU A 140 7.67 47.47 4.45
CA LEU A 140 7.80 46.03 4.29
C LEU A 140 8.71 45.72 3.10
N LYS A 141 9.77 44.98 3.33
CA LYS A 141 10.74 44.61 2.32
C LYS A 141 10.77 43.10 2.08
N PHE A 142 10.59 42.71 0.83
CA PHE A 142 10.80 41.34 0.35
C PHE A 142 12.16 41.26 -0.35
N SER A 143 12.96 40.26 0.02
CA SER A 143 14.23 39.94 -0.62
C SER A 143 14.43 38.45 -0.64
N TRP A 144 15.19 37.90 -1.58
CA TRP A 144 15.55 36.49 -1.52
C TRP A 144 16.34 36.20 -0.25
N MET A 145 16.03 35.09 0.45
CA MET A 145 16.73 34.68 1.67
C MET A 145 18.22 34.50 1.42
N MET A 146 18.60 33.93 0.27
CA MET A 146 19.96 33.76 -0.20
C MET A 146 20.02 34.06 -1.70
N SER A 147 20.18 35.33 -2.08
CA SER A 147 20.23 35.74 -3.49
C SER A 147 21.50 35.25 -4.19
N GLN A 148 22.60 35.13 -3.45
CA GLN A 148 23.87 34.54 -3.86
C GLN A 148 24.47 33.77 -2.69
N ALA A 149 25.27 32.73 -3.00
CA ALA A 149 25.95 31.97 -1.97
C ALA A 149 26.89 32.89 -1.16
N PRO A 150 26.90 32.83 0.18
CA PRO A 150 27.70 33.71 1.01
C PRO A 150 29.20 33.50 0.79
N SER A 151 29.95 34.60 0.77
CA SER A 151 31.40 34.61 0.63
C SER A 151 32.13 34.68 1.96
N SER A 152 31.44 35.12 2.99
CA SER A 152 31.95 35.28 4.36
C SER A 152 31.09 34.59 5.40
N GLN A 153 31.64 34.34 6.59
CA GLN A 153 30.90 33.79 7.70
C GLN A 153 29.82 34.74 8.23
N GLU A 154 30.06 36.04 8.15
CA GLU A 154 29.12 37.07 8.57
C GLU A 154 27.82 37.03 7.71
N GLU A 155 27.98 36.86 6.39
CA GLU A 155 26.84 36.66 5.48
C GLU A 155 26.07 35.34 5.78
N ALA A 156 26.79 34.28 6.13
CA ALA A 156 26.18 33.00 6.50
C ALA A 156 25.39 33.12 7.83
N ASP A 157 25.96 33.83 8.82
CA ASP A 157 25.31 34.10 10.10
C ASP A 157 24.07 35.02 9.92
N TYR A 158 24.10 35.96 8.95
CA TYR A 158 22.93 36.75 8.59
C TYR A 158 21.77 35.87 8.06
N ILE A 159 22.07 34.92 7.17
CA ILE A 159 21.06 33.97 6.64
C ILE A 159 20.49 33.13 7.78
N ALA A 160 21.33 32.63 8.70
CA ALA A 160 20.87 31.86 9.85
C ALA A 160 19.90 32.68 10.72
N ASN A 161 20.19 33.92 11.01
CA ASN A 161 19.36 34.81 11.80
C ASN A 161 18.06 35.17 11.06
N ALA A 162 18.12 35.39 9.75
CA ALA A 162 16.92 35.65 8.92
C ALA A 162 15.96 34.48 8.90
N ILE A 163 16.46 33.25 8.77
CA ILE A 163 15.65 32.03 8.85
C ILE A 163 15.04 31.84 10.24
N ALA A 164 15.80 32.13 11.31
CA ALA A 164 15.29 32.02 12.67
C ALA A 164 14.15 33.00 12.97
N ARG A 165 14.05 34.11 12.25
CA ARG A 165 12.94 35.07 12.35
C ARG A 165 11.67 34.61 11.64
N LEU A 166 11.72 33.58 10.79
CA LEU A 166 10.59 33.09 10.03
C LEU A 166 10.16 31.70 10.53
N PRO A 167 9.26 31.63 11.54
CA PRO A 167 8.83 30.36 12.13
C PRO A 167 8.30 29.36 11.09
N MET A 168 7.72 29.84 9.98
CA MET A 168 7.26 28.99 8.89
C MET A 168 8.37 28.19 8.20
N LEU A 169 9.64 28.67 8.23
CA LEU A 169 10.78 27.99 7.62
C LEU A 169 11.52 27.05 8.59
N GLN A 170 11.47 27.36 9.91
CA GLN A 170 12.11 26.52 10.92
C GLN A 170 11.39 25.17 11.05
N GLY A 171 12.14 24.08 11.17
CA GLY A 171 11.61 22.72 11.28
C GLY A 171 11.10 22.13 9.95
N SER A 172 10.96 22.94 8.89
CA SER A 172 10.63 22.47 7.52
C SER A 172 11.78 22.66 6.55
N LEU A 173 12.21 23.89 6.30
CA LEU A 173 13.32 24.19 5.38
C LEU A 173 14.68 24.13 6.07
N ALA A 174 14.74 24.53 7.33
CA ALA A 174 15.94 24.48 8.17
C ALA A 174 15.64 23.79 9.50
N SER A 175 16.55 22.95 9.98
CA SER A 175 16.41 22.33 11.30
C SER A 175 16.59 23.32 12.43
N SER A 176 15.86 23.12 13.53
CA SER A 176 16.03 23.94 14.75
C SER A 176 17.40 23.75 15.41
N SER A 177 18.09 22.65 15.10
CA SER A 177 19.46 22.37 15.55
C SER A 177 20.55 23.11 14.75
N HIS A 178 20.20 23.82 13.68
CA HIS A 178 21.10 24.43 12.72
C HIS A 178 22.00 23.44 11.94
N ASN A 179 21.73 22.12 12.07
CA ASN A 179 22.57 21.09 11.48
C ASN A 179 22.06 20.60 10.11
N ALA A 180 20.84 20.91 9.73
CA ALA A 180 20.25 20.39 8.51
C ALA A 180 19.44 21.45 7.73
N ALA A 181 19.43 21.30 6.39
CA ALA A 181 18.54 22.01 5.49
C ALA A 181 17.84 21.03 4.55
N ALA A 182 16.68 21.44 4.06
CA ALA A 182 15.91 20.69 3.06
C ALA A 182 15.66 21.55 1.81
N ILE A 183 15.61 20.90 0.65
CA ILE A 183 15.16 21.48 -0.60
C ILE A 183 13.92 20.69 -1.02
N TYR A 184 12.78 21.35 -1.11
CA TYR A 184 11.56 20.74 -1.63
C TYR A 184 11.49 20.96 -3.14
N VAL A 185 11.35 19.88 -3.89
CA VAL A 185 11.43 19.85 -5.34
C VAL A 185 10.08 19.36 -5.90
N PRO A 186 9.11 20.25 -6.13
CA PRO A 186 7.84 19.88 -6.75
C PRO A 186 8.04 19.39 -8.18
N ILE A 187 7.35 18.31 -8.53
CA ILE A 187 7.50 17.64 -9.82
C ILE A 187 6.16 17.61 -10.58
N LYS A 188 6.26 17.62 -11.91
CA LYS A 188 5.08 17.59 -12.81
C LYS A 188 4.42 16.22 -12.87
N ASP A 189 5.24 15.16 -12.90
CA ASP A 189 4.81 13.77 -12.97
C ASP A 189 5.62 12.93 -11.95
N LYS A 190 4.92 12.27 -11.06
CA LYS A 190 5.54 11.42 -10.05
C LYS A 190 6.32 10.23 -10.64
N ASN A 191 5.95 9.75 -11.84
CA ASN A 191 6.66 8.66 -12.51
C ASN A 191 8.07 9.06 -12.99
N GLU A 192 8.41 10.35 -12.97
CA GLU A 192 9.75 10.84 -13.27
C GLU A 192 10.62 11.04 -12.01
N SER A 193 10.06 10.80 -10.83
CA SER A 193 10.74 11.11 -9.58
C SER A 193 12.05 10.35 -9.37
N PHE A 194 12.10 9.09 -9.78
CA PHE A 194 13.35 8.29 -9.73
C PHE A 194 14.43 8.87 -10.63
N ARG A 195 14.09 9.24 -11.87
CA ARG A 195 15.04 9.86 -12.82
C ARG A 195 15.56 11.18 -12.27
N ILE A 196 14.66 12.05 -11.79
CA ILE A 196 15.03 13.36 -11.22
C ILE A 196 15.91 13.16 -9.98
N ALA A 197 15.58 12.22 -9.10
CA ALA A 197 16.38 11.90 -7.93
C ALA A 197 17.78 11.39 -8.30
N GLU A 198 17.91 10.54 -9.33
CA GLU A 198 19.21 10.06 -9.83
C GLU A 198 20.04 11.20 -10.46
N ASP A 199 19.41 12.09 -11.23
CA ASP A 199 20.09 13.26 -11.80
C ASP A 199 20.65 14.16 -10.69
N ILE A 200 19.86 14.41 -9.63
CA ILE A 200 20.32 15.18 -8.45
C ILE A 200 21.45 14.44 -7.73
N ARG A 201 21.32 13.12 -7.52
CA ARG A 201 22.33 12.28 -6.87
C ARG A 201 23.66 12.28 -7.63
N ALA A 202 23.58 12.15 -8.96
CA ALA A 202 24.76 12.21 -9.83
C ALA A 202 25.46 13.56 -9.76
N TYR A 203 24.70 14.66 -9.74
CA TYR A 203 25.27 16.01 -9.59
C TYR A 203 25.97 16.19 -8.23
N ILE A 204 25.30 15.77 -7.13
CA ILE A 204 25.88 15.81 -5.78
C ILE A 204 27.19 15.04 -5.74
N GLY A 205 27.22 13.81 -6.26
CA GLY A 205 28.42 12.97 -6.29
C GLY A 205 29.57 13.53 -7.10
N ALA A 206 29.29 14.32 -8.15
CA ALA A 206 30.30 14.92 -9.01
C ALA A 206 30.83 16.27 -8.49
N ASN A 207 29.99 17.06 -7.81
CA ASN A 207 30.29 18.47 -7.52
C ASN A 207 30.44 18.79 -6.03
N THR A 208 29.98 17.93 -5.13
CA THR A 208 30.09 18.15 -3.69
C THR A 208 31.17 17.25 -3.11
N THR A 209 32.42 17.78 -3.04
CA THR A 209 33.56 17.06 -2.44
C THR A 209 33.63 17.24 -0.92
N ASN A 210 32.62 17.84 -0.31
CA ASN A 210 32.65 18.19 1.11
C ASN A 210 32.24 16.98 1.95
N GLU A 211 33.20 16.26 2.53
CA GLU A 211 33.00 15.09 3.39
C GLU A 211 32.20 15.41 4.68
N THR A 212 31.98 16.69 4.99
CA THR A 212 31.22 17.12 6.17
C THR A 212 29.72 17.16 5.94
N LEU A 213 29.21 17.00 4.69
CA LEU A 213 27.80 17.03 4.34
C LEU A 213 27.31 15.64 3.96
N GLN A 214 26.23 15.21 4.60
CA GLN A 214 25.48 14.01 4.24
C GLN A 214 24.20 14.40 3.52
N TRP A 215 24.05 13.93 2.28
CA TRP A 215 22.89 14.20 1.45
C TRP A 215 21.94 13.03 1.48
N HIS A 216 20.66 13.34 1.66
CA HIS A 216 19.57 12.39 1.71
C HIS A 216 18.49 12.80 0.71
N ILE A 217 18.16 11.93 -0.23
CA ILE A 217 17.08 12.17 -1.19
C ILE A 217 15.93 11.22 -0.84
N THR A 218 14.78 11.81 -0.54
CA THR A 218 13.55 11.08 -0.16
C THR A 218 12.33 11.87 -0.64
N GLY A 219 11.20 11.53 -0.11
CA GLY A 219 9.91 12.04 -0.51
C GLY A 219 9.03 10.89 -1.01
N LEU A 220 7.74 11.03 -0.79
CA LEU A 220 6.81 9.96 -1.12
C LEU A 220 6.86 9.57 -2.61
N PRO A 221 6.94 10.52 -3.59
CA PRO A 221 7.07 10.15 -5.01
C PRO A 221 8.32 9.31 -5.31
N VAL A 222 9.46 9.63 -4.66
CA VAL A 222 10.70 8.86 -4.84
C VAL A 222 10.54 7.45 -4.27
N ALA A 223 9.93 7.33 -3.10
CA ALA A 223 9.67 6.03 -2.49
C ALA A 223 8.71 5.19 -3.34
N GLU A 224 7.65 5.79 -3.90
CA GLU A 224 6.67 5.12 -4.76
C GLU A 224 7.33 4.61 -6.06
N ASP A 225 8.12 5.43 -6.72
CA ASP A 225 8.78 5.10 -7.99
C ASP A 225 9.93 4.09 -7.77
N GLN A 226 10.77 4.32 -6.75
CA GLN A 226 11.79 3.35 -6.32
C GLN A 226 11.18 1.98 -6.01
N PHE A 227 10.02 1.99 -5.38
CA PHE A 227 9.27 0.77 -5.08
C PHE A 227 8.91 0.00 -6.36
N GLY A 228 8.50 0.71 -7.42
CA GLY A 228 8.24 0.11 -8.74
C GLY A 228 9.48 -0.53 -9.36
N VAL A 229 10.63 0.14 -9.29
CA VAL A 229 11.91 -0.39 -9.77
C VAL A 229 12.29 -1.67 -9.01
N GLU A 230 12.22 -1.64 -7.68
CA GLU A 230 12.52 -2.79 -6.83
C GLU A 230 11.57 -3.98 -7.08
N MET A 231 10.29 -3.68 -7.33
CA MET A 231 9.29 -4.68 -7.69
C MET A 231 9.63 -5.39 -9.01
N PHE A 232 10.12 -4.68 -10.02
CA PHE A 232 10.58 -5.28 -11.28
C PHE A 232 11.79 -6.18 -11.08
N ILE A 233 12.79 -5.70 -10.35
CA ILE A 233 13.99 -6.47 -10.01
C ILE A 233 13.57 -7.75 -9.28
N GLN A 234 12.64 -7.62 -8.34
CA GLN A 234 12.11 -8.74 -7.59
C GLN A 234 11.42 -9.77 -8.48
N MET A 235 10.56 -9.35 -9.40
CA MET A 235 9.90 -10.24 -10.36
C MET A 235 10.92 -10.98 -11.22
N ALA A 236 11.93 -10.27 -11.74
CA ALA A 236 12.98 -10.81 -12.60
C ALA A 236 13.87 -11.84 -11.88
N ILE A 237 14.08 -11.72 -10.58
CA ILE A 237 14.92 -12.61 -9.78
C ILE A 237 14.10 -13.74 -9.16
N SER A 238 12.99 -13.42 -8.49
CA SER A 238 12.28 -14.40 -7.65
C SER A 238 11.50 -15.43 -8.45
N ALA A 239 10.91 -15.07 -9.59
CA ALA A 239 10.15 -16.04 -10.38
C ALA A 239 11.08 -17.12 -10.98
N PRO A 240 12.22 -16.79 -11.61
CA PRO A 240 13.20 -17.81 -12.02
C PRO A 240 13.80 -18.60 -10.86
N ALA A 241 14.07 -17.94 -9.72
CA ALA A 241 14.60 -18.60 -8.52
C ALA A 241 13.60 -19.61 -7.93
N ALA A 242 12.31 -19.25 -7.89
CA ALA A 242 11.24 -20.17 -7.48
C ALA A 242 11.14 -21.37 -8.44
N GLY A 243 11.18 -21.11 -9.75
CA GLY A 243 11.22 -22.17 -10.76
C GLY A 243 12.42 -23.10 -10.60
N LEU A 244 13.61 -22.56 -10.36
CA LEU A 244 14.82 -23.34 -10.10
C LEU A 244 14.72 -24.16 -8.80
N MET A 245 14.20 -23.57 -7.73
CA MET A 245 13.98 -24.24 -6.45
C MET A 245 13.04 -25.44 -6.62
N ILE A 246 11.89 -25.21 -7.27
CA ILE A 246 10.91 -26.28 -7.56
C ILE A 246 11.53 -27.35 -8.45
N PHE A 247 12.28 -26.97 -9.47
CA PHE A 247 13.00 -27.91 -10.33
C PHE A 247 13.97 -28.78 -9.53
N ILE A 248 14.78 -28.19 -8.65
CA ILE A 248 15.72 -28.95 -7.79
C ILE A 248 14.94 -29.90 -6.87
N LEU A 249 13.88 -29.44 -6.23
CA LEU A 249 13.07 -30.28 -5.35
C LEU A 249 12.43 -31.47 -6.06
N LEU A 250 11.84 -31.22 -7.22
CA LEU A 250 11.27 -32.27 -8.06
C LEU A 250 12.34 -33.25 -8.51
N PHE A 251 13.54 -32.76 -8.85
CA PHE A 251 14.66 -33.61 -9.23
C PHE A 251 15.14 -34.51 -8.08
N VAL A 252 15.20 -33.97 -6.87
CA VAL A 252 15.55 -34.75 -5.66
C VAL A 252 14.52 -35.84 -5.40
N PHE A 253 13.22 -35.55 -5.59
CA PHE A 253 12.14 -36.51 -5.34
C PHE A 253 11.98 -37.54 -6.44
N PHE A 254 12.01 -37.14 -7.71
CA PHE A 254 11.71 -38.04 -8.84
C PHE A 254 12.96 -38.56 -9.56
N ARG A 255 14.13 -37.93 -9.42
CA ARG A 255 15.43 -38.32 -10.01
C ARG A 255 15.35 -38.61 -11.50
N ASN A 256 14.43 -37.97 -12.23
CA ASN A 256 14.20 -38.17 -13.64
C ASN A 256 13.88 -36.84 -14.33
N PHE A 257 14.83 -36.34 -15.14
CA PHE A 257 14.67 -35.07 -15.85
C PHE A 257 13.47 -35.04 -16.80
N THR A 258 13.23 -36.13 -17.51
CA THR A 258 12.13 -36.20 -18.49
C THR A 258 10.78 -36.06 -17.78
N LEU A 259 10.63 -36.65 -16.58
CA LEU A 259 9.39 -36.63 -15.86
C LEU A 259 9.10 -35.23 -15.25
N ILE A 260 10.11 -34.57 -14.70
CA ILE A 260 9.94 -33.27 -14.03
C ILE A 260 9.77 -32.11 -15.03
N THR A 261 10.12 -32.30 -16.30
CA THR A 261 9.91 -31.28 -17.35
C THR A 261 8.41 -30.96 -17.50
N ALA A 262 7.53 -31.94 -17.35
CA ALA A 262 6.10 -31.73 -17.55
C ALA A 262 5.47 -30.78 -16.53
N PRO A 263 5.65 -30.93 -15.19
CA PRO A 263 5.20 -29.95 -14.18
C PRO A 263 5.78 -28.56 -14.42
N MET A 264 7.06 -28.47 -14.81
CA MET A 264 7.69 -27.17 -15.07
C MET A 264 7.06 -26.45 -16.26
N VAL A 265 6.72 -27.16 -17.33
CA VAL A 265 5.99 -26.58 -18.47
C VAL A 265 4.60 -26.11 -18.05
N VAL A 266 3.87 -26.88 -17.24
CA VAL A 266 2.56 -26.49 -16.71
C VAL A 266 2.69 -25.20 -15.91
N ALA A 267 3.63 -25.11 -14.97
CA ALA A 267 3.83 -23.95 -14.13
C ALA A 267 4.18 -22.70 -14.94
N MET A 268 5.17 -22.82 -15.84
CA MET A 268 5.59 -21.69 -16.70
C MET A 268 4.47 -21.23 -17.63
N ALA A 269 3.74 -22.15 -18.25
CA ALA A 269 2.63 -21.81 -19.14
C ALA A 269 1.51 -21.10 -18.35
N THR A 270 1.17 -21.60 -17.16
CA THR A 270 0.15 -20.97 -16.30
C THR A 270 0.53 -19.54 -15.94
N VAL A 271 1.77 -19.32 -15.49
CA VAL A 271 2.25 -17.98 -15.13
C VAL A 271 2.21 -17.02 -16.32
N ILE A 272 2.74 -17.44 -17.47
CA ILE A 272 2.81 -16.59 -18.67
C ILE A 272 1.40 -16.26 -19.18
N ILE A 273 0.49 -17.24 -19.21
CA ILE A 273 -0.88 -17.02 -19.68
C ILE A 273 -1.62 -16.09 -18.70
N THR A 274 -1.50 -16.30 -17.38
CA THR A 274 -2.20 -15.49 -16.37
C THR A 274 -1.68 -14.05 -16.36
N MET A 275 -0.36 -13.86 -16.34
CA MET A 275 0.24 -12.51 -16.36
C MET A 275 -0.03 -11.79 -17.69
N GLY A 276 0.12 -12.51 -18.80
CA GLY A 276 -0.17 -11.94 -20.11
C GLY A 276 -1.64 -11.61 -20.32
N ALA A 277 -2.56 -12.37 -19.71
CA ALA A 277 -3.99 -12.05 -19.71
C ALA A 277 -4.29 -10.81 -18.85
N LEU A 278 -3.68 -10.68 -17.67
CA LEU A 278 -3.81 -9.51 -16.81
C LEU A 278 -3.43 -8.24 -17.59
N ILE A 279 -2.23 -8.23 -18.14
CA ILE A 279 -1.69 -7.08 -18.88
C ILE A 279 -2.48 -6.84 -20.18
N GLY A 280 -2.79 -7.91 -20.92
CA GLY A 280 -3.53 -7.82 -22.19
C GLY A 280 -4.96 -7.35 -22.05
N LEU A 281 -5.59 -7.49 -20.88
CA LEU A 281 -6.90 -6.93 -20.54
C LEU A 281 -6.83 -5.47 -20.06
N GLY A 282 -5.64 -4.87 -19.99
CA GLY A 282 -5.45 -3.47 -19.64
C GLY A 282 -5.32 -3.20 -18.12
N PHE A 283 -5.13 -4.23 -17.31
CA PHE A 283 -4.89 -4.04 -15.88
C PHE A 283 -3.42 -3.68 -15.62
N THR A 284 -3.21 -2.74 -14.72
CA THR A 284 -1.87 -2.35 -14.24
C THR A 284 -1.29 -3.39 -13.29
N VAL A 285 0.03 -3.48 -13.25
CA VAL A 285 0.73 -4.37 -12.32
C VAL A 285 1.05 -3.60 -11.04
N HIS A 286 0.27 -3.87 -9.99
CA HIS A 286 0.52 -3.41 -8.62
C HIS A 286 1.46 -4.37 -7.86
N ILE A 287 1.87 -3.99 -6.65
CA ILE A 287 2.65 -4.84 -5.75
C ILE A 287 2.04 -6.24 -5.59
N MET A 288 0.72 -6.31 -5.38
CA MET A 288 0.03 -7.60 -5.25
C MET A 288 0.07 -8.39 -6.56
N SER A 289 -0.24 -7.74 -7.69
CA SER A 289 -0.24 -8.40 -8.99
C SER A 289 1.13 -8.92 -9.41
N SER A 290 2.21 -8.25 -8.99
CA SER A 290 3.59 -8.72 -9.23
C SER A 290 3.90 -10.06 -8.56
N MET A 291 3.23 -10.35 -7.44
CA MET A 291 3.39 -11.62 -6.73
C MET A 291 2.69 -12.80 -7.42
N ILE A 292 1.77 -12.56 -8.37
CA ILE A 292 0.99 -13.62 -9.04
C ILE A 292 1.90 -14.69 -9.64
N ALA A 293 2.99 -14.30 -10.31
CA ALA A 293 3.93 -15.23 -10.92
C ALA A 293 4.57 -16.17 -9.89
N ILE A 294 4.95 -15.63 -8.74
CA ILE A 294 5.64 -16.36 -7.68
C ILE A 294 4.67 -17.28 -6.93
N PHE A 295 3.41 -16.84 -6.75
CA PHE A 295 2.37 -17.64 -6.10
C PHE A 295 1.91 -18.80 -6.98
N LEU A 296 1.63 -18.54 -8.25
CA LEU A 296 1.11 -19.58 -9.16
C LEU A 296 2.12 -20.67 -9.43
N MET A 297 3.42 -20.37 -9.42
CA MET A 297 4.43 -21.35 -9.81
C MET A 297 4.45 -22.59 -8.89
N PRO A 298 4.55 -22.49 -7.56
CA PRO A 298 4.45 -23.64 -6.68
C PRO A 298 3.05 -24.31 -6.72
N ILE A 299 1.98 -23.51 -6.79
CA ILE A 299 0.61 -24.02 -6.77
C ILE A 299 0.29 -24.84 -8.03
N ALA A 300 0.69 -24.34 -9.21
CA ALA A 300 0.45 -25.02 -10.49
C ALA A 300 1.15 -26.38 -10.62
N VAL A 301 2.21 -26.61 -9.84
CA VAL A 301 2.95 -27.88 -9.84
C VAL A 301 2.26 -28.96 -9.01
N VAL A 302 1.47 -28.60 -8.01
CA VAL A 302 0.90 -29.54 -7.01
C VAL A 302 0.12 -30.69 -7.64
N ASP A 303 -0.85 -30.36 -8.49
CA ASP A 303 -1.68 -31.35 -9.18
C ASP A 303 -0.84 -32.27 -10.10
N SER A 304 0.15 -31.69 -10.76
CA SER A 304 1.09 -32.42 -11.60
C SER A 304 1.91 -33.41 -10.79
N VAL A 305 2.37 -33.01 -9.58
CA VAL A 305 3.14 -33.90 -8.69
C VAL A 305 2.29 -35.06 -8.18
N HIS A 306 1.01 -34.83 -7.87
CA HIS A 306 0.09 -35.92 -7.51
C HIS A 306 -0.06 -36.94 -8.61
N ILE A 307 -0.32 -36.49 -9.85
CA ILE A 307 -0.45 -37.40 -11.02
C ILE A 307 0.85 -38.16 -11.25
N LEU A 308 1.99 -37.49 -11.20
CA LEU A 308 3.29 -38.11 -11.45
C LEU A 308 3.68 -39.11 -10.35
N SER A 309 3.41 -38.82 -9.09
CA SER A 309 3.66 -39.73 -7.98
C SER A 309 2.83 -41.00 -8.14
N GLU A 310 1.51 -40.89 -8.34
CA GLU A 310 0.65 -42.06 -8.48
C GLU A 310 0.91 -42.83 -9.78
N PHE A 311 1.27 -42.12 -10.87
CA PHE A 311 1.72 -42.78 -12.10
C PHE A 311 2.99 -43.60 -11.88
N SER A 312 4.00 -43.01 -11.18
CA SER A 312 5.26 -43.71 -10.88
C SER A 312 5.04 -44.94 -10.02
N ASP A 313 4.09 -44.91 -9.10
CA ASP A 313 3.82 -46.03 -8.18
C ASP A 313 3.03 -47.15 -8.85
N ARG A 314 2.13 -46.82 -9.80
CA ARG A 314 1.29 -47.80 -10.51
C ARG A 314 1.88 -48.38 -11.79
N TYR A 315 2.80 -47.66 -12.45
CA TYR A 315 3.35 -48.07 -13.74
C TYR A 315 4.29 -49.29 -13.56
N LYS A 316 4.04 -50.38 -14.35
CA LYS A 316 4.92 -51.57 -14.43
C LYS A 316 5.47 -51.74 -15.81
N PRO A 317 6.72 -52.27 -16.00
CA PRO A 317 7.31 -52.52 -17.31
C PRO A 317 6.40 -53.41 -18.16
N GLY A 318 6.24 -53.04 -19.43
CA GLY A 318 5.39 -53.71 -20.36
C GLY A 318 3.94 -53.30 -20.42
N GLN A 319 3.48 -52.43 -19.51
CA GLN A 319 2.15 -51.80 -19.58
C GLN A 319 2.17 -50.63 -20.54
N LYS A 320 1.04 -50.34 -21.17
CA LYS A 320 0.88 -49.13 -21.98
C LYS A 320 0.69 -47.91 -21.08
N ALA A 321 1.57 -46.92 -21.24
CA ALA A 321 1.56 -45.69 -20.42
C ALA A 321 0.22 -44.95 -20.54
N ASP A 322 -0.45 -44.98 -21.73
CA ASP A 322 -1.74 -44.35 -21.97
C ASP A 322 -2.86 -44.93 -21.10
N GLN A 323 -2.86 -46.23 -20.85
CA GLN A 323 -3.85 -46.90 -20.00
C GLN A 323 -3.63 -46.57 -18.52
N VAL A 324 -2.36 -46.64 -18.09
CA VAL A 324 -2.04 -46.35 -16.68
C VAL A 324 -2.33 -44.91 -16.32
N ILE A 325 -1.94 -43.95 -17.17
CA ILE A 325 -2.21 -42.52 -16.89
C ILE A 325 -3.70 -42.20 -16.93
N THR A 326 -4.49 -42.84 -17.79
CA THR A 326 -5.95 -42.68 -17.82
C THR A 326 -6.56 -43.12 -16.49
N THR A 327 -6.18 -44.27 -15.97
CA THR A 327 -6.67 -44.79 -14.68
C THR A 327 -6.23 -43.89 -13.51
N VAL A 328 -5.02 -43.37 -13.54
CA VAL A 328 -4.51 -42.43 -12.52
C VAL A 328 -5.32 -41.14 -12.52
N VAL A 329 -5.54 -40.53 -13.68
CA VAL A 329 -6.30 -39.29 -13.78
C VAL A 329 -7.77 -39.50 -13.37
N GLU A 330 -8.41 -40.58 -13.78
CA GLU A 330 -9.79 -40.91 -13.36
C GLU A 330 -9.91 -41.04 -11.84
N HIS A 331 -8.91 -41.60 -11.18
CA HIS A 331 -8.89 -41.78 -9.73
C HIS A 331 -8.64 -40.45 -8.99
N LEU A 332 -7.71 -39.62 -9.48
CA LEU A 332 -7.32 -38.36 -8.85
C LEU A 332 -8.23 -37.17 -9.23
N PHE A 333 -9.05 -37.29 -10.28
CA PHE A 333 -9.80 -36.17 -10.82
C PHE A 333 -10.69 -35.48 -9.76
N GLN A 334 -11.45 -36.24 -9.02
CA GLN A 334 -12.39 -35.67 -8.05
C GLN A 334 -11.67 -34.93 -6.91
N PRO A 335 -10.68 -35.50 -6.20
CA PRO A 335 -9.90 -34.75 -5.24
C PRO A 335 -9.24 -33.48 -5.81
N MET A 336 -8.57 -33.60 -6.95
CA MET A 336 -7.90 -32.47 -7.61
C MET A 336 -8.86 -31.37 -8.06
N LEU A 337 -10.05 -31.73 -8.57
CA LEU A 337 -11.06 -30.73 -8.92
C LEU A 337 -11.49 -29.92 -7.70
N PHE A 338 -11.71 -30.58 -6.57
CA PHE A 338 -12.18 -29.89 -5.37
C PHE A 338 -11.08 -29.08 -4.71
N THR A 339 -9.82 -29.55 -4.71
CA THR A 339 -8.67 -28.75 -4.24
C THR A 339 -8.50 -27.50 -5.08
N SER A 340 -8.52 -27.63 -6.42
CA SER A 340 -8.43 -26.46 -7.30
C SER A 340 -9.62 -25.49 -7.15
N LEU A 341 -10.84 -26.02 -6.95
CA LEU A 341 -12.03 -25.18 -6.72
C LEU A 341 -12.00 -24.49 -5.35
N THR A 342 -11.56 -25.16 -4.28
CA THR A 342 -11.48 -24.58 -2.94
C THR A 342 -10.39 -23.51 -2.88
N SER A 343 -9.24 -23.77 -3.50
CA SER A 343 -8.17 -22.80 -3.61
C SER A 343 -8.59 -21.59 -4.46
N ALA A 344 -9.21 -21.81 -5.61
CA ALA A 344 -9.74 -20.71 -6.44
C ALA A 344 -10.81 -19.91 -5.70
N ALA A 345 -11.73 -20.55 -4.95
CA ALA A 345 -12.74 -19.87 -4.17
C ALA A 345 -12.14 -19.00 -3.05
N GLY A 346 -11.07 -19.48 -2.38
CA GLY A 346 -10.32 -18.70 -1.40
C GLY A 346 -9.71 -17.44 -2.01
N PHE A 347 -9.17 -17.51 -3.24
CA PHE A 347 -8.66 -16.34 -3.94
C PHE A 347 -9.76 -15.43 -4.47
N TYR A 348 -10.84 -15.99 -5.03
CA TYR A 348 -11.98 -15.20 -5.50
C TYR A 348 -12.70 -14.45 -4.37
N SER A 349 -12.63 -14.91 -3.11
CA SER A 349 -13.20 -14.17 -1.98
C SER A 349 -12.54 -12.80 -1.78
N LEU A 350 -11.27 -12.62 -2.21
CA LEU A 350 -10.58 -11.34 -2.19
C LEU A 350 -11.25 -10.29 -3.11
N MET A 351 -12.07 -10.71 -4.06
CA MET A 351 -12.86 -9.77 -4.89
C MET A 351 -13.96 -9.04 -4.09
N LEU A 352 -14.26 -9.50 -2.87
CA LEU A 352 -15.22 -8.86 -1.97
C LEU A 352 -14.60 -7.71 -1.16
N THR A 353 -13.28 -7.56 -1.18
CA THR A 353 -12.61 -6.47 -0.48
C THR A 353 -12.79 -5.17 -1.25
N PRO A 354 -12.90 -4.00 -0.58
CA PRO A 354 -13.03 -2.71 -1.25
C PRO A 354 -11.68 -2.14 -1.72
N ILE A 355 -10.71 -3.00 -2.06
CA ILE A 355 -9.35 -2.61 -2.45
C ILE A 355 -9.07 -3.13 -3.86
N PRO A 356 -9.06 -2.26 -4.90
CA PRO A 356 -8.94 -2.66 -6.29
C PRO A 356 -7.73 -3.56 -6.61
N PRO A 357 -6.49 -3.29 -6.14
CA PRO A 357 -5.36 -4.18 -6.39
C PRO A 357 -5.54 -5.59 -5.84
N VAL A 358 -6.21 -5.74 -4.69
CA VAL A 358 -6.48 -7.03 -4.06
C VAL A 358 -7.56 -7.81 -4.81
N GLN A 359 -8.58 -7.11 -5.31
CA GLN A 359 -9.62 -7.71 -6.17
C GLN A 359 -9.00 -8.32 -7.43
N ILE A 360 -8.16 -7.55 -8.13
CA ILE A 360 -7.45 -7.99 -9.35
C ILE A 360 -6.56 -9.20 -9.04
N PHE A 361 -5.78 -9.12 -7.99
CA PHE A 361 -4.91 -10.21 -7.53
C PHE A 361 -5.70 -11.50 -7.28
N GLY A 362 -6.79 -11.42 -6.51
CA GLY A 362 -7.65 -12.56 -6.21
C GLY A 362 -8.29 -13.18 -7.46
N ALA A 363 -8.81 -12.34 -8.35
CA ALA A 363 -9.42 -12.76 -9.61
C ALA A 363 -8.44 -13.52 -10.51
N PHE A 364 -7.23 -12.98 -10.71
CA PHE A 364 -6.25 -13.57 -11.63
C PHE A 364 -5.56 -14.81 -11.04
N ILE A 365 -5.27 -14.85 -9.74
CA ILE A 365 -4.75 -16.09 -9.14
C ILE A 365 -5.82 -17.19 -9.12
N GLY A 366 -7.05 -16.88 -8.71
CA GLY A 366 -8.14 -17.86 -8.75
C GLY A 366 -8.33 -18.45 -10.15
N SER A 367 -8.34 -17.59 -11.17
CA SER A 367 -8.40 -18.02 -12.57
C SER A 367 -7.16 -18.80 -13.00
N GLY A 368 -5.98 -18.39 -12.55
CA GLY A 368 -4.72 -19.08 -12.80
C GLY A 368 -4.65 -20.48 -12.20
N ILE A 369 -5.21 -20.70 -11.02
CA ILE A 369 -5.33 -22.04 -10.42
C ILE A 369 -6.23 -22.95 -11.26
N LEU A 370 -7.38 -22.45 -11.68
CA LEU A 370 -8.28 -23.23 -12.56
C LEU A 370 -7.64 -23.51 -13.93
N LEU A 371 -6.88 -22.57 -14.45
CA LEU A 371 -6.09 -22.75 -15.67
C LEU A 371 -5.00 -23.81 -15.47
N ALA A 372 -4.27 -23.78 -14.36
CA ALA A 372 -3.25 -24.78 -14.02
C ALA A 372 -3.86 -26.19 -13.97
N PHE A 373 -5.00 -26.35 -13.33
CA PHE A 373 -5.76 -27.60 -13.29
C PHE A 373 -6.13 -28.06 -14.70
N ALA A 374 -6.68 -27.18 -15.55
CA ALA A 374 -7.05 -27.53 -16.92
C ALA A 374 -5.83 -27.92 -17.77
N ILE A 375 -4.72 -27.20 -17.66
CA ILE A 375 -3.45 -27.53 -18.35
C ILE A 375 -2.92 -28.87 -17.84
N THR A 376 -2.91 -29.11 -16.54
CA THR A 376 -2.46 -30.35 -15.92
C THR A 376 -3.23 -31.55 -16.46
N LEU A 377 -4.57 -31.49 -16.48
CA LEU A 377 -5.42 -32.58 -17.00
C LEU A 377 -5.28 -32.84 -18.49
N THR A 378 -4.86 -31.83 -19.26
CA THR A 378 -4.72 -31.99 -20.71
C THR A 378 -3.28 -32.28 -21.14
N PHE A 379 -2.32 -31.56 -20.57
CA PHE A 379 -0.92 -31.64 -20.99
C PHE A 379 -0.19 -32.84 -20.39
N ILE A 380 -0.36 -33.14 -19.09
CA ILE A 380 0.38 -34.24 -18.42
C ILE A 380 0.07 -35.59 -19.04
N PRO A 381 -1.21 -35.99 -19.26
CA PRO A 381 -1.49 -37.25 -19.94
C PRO A 381 -1.01 -37.28 -21.41
N ALA A 382 -1.08 -36.13 -22.11
CA ALA A 382 -0.54 -36.02 -23.47
C ALA A 382 0.98 -36.23 -23.52
N TYR A 383 1.69 -35.75 -22.52
CA TYR A 383 3.12 -35.86 -22.37
C TYR A 383 3.56 -37.28 -22.02
N ILE A 384 2.98 -37.87 -20.96
CA ILE A 384 3.31 -39.22 -20.48
C ILE A 384 2.98 -40.29 -21.53
N SER A 385 1.84 -40.18 -22.21
CA SER A 385 1.46 -41.14 -23.26
C SER A 385 2.41 -41.19 -24.47
N ARG A 386 3.30 -40.19 -24.63
CA ARG A 386 4.30 -40.06 -25.71
C ARG A 386 5.73 -40.22 -25.22
N MET A 387 5.95 -40.51 -23.95
CA MET A 387 7.28 -40.80 -23.44
C MET A 387 7.86 -42.09 -24.09
N SER A 388 9.13 -42.07 -24.36
CA SER A 388 9.79 -43.24 -24.89
C SER A 388 9.83 -44.41 -23.89
N PRO A 389 9.71 -45.66 -24.33
CA PRO A 389 9.79 -46.82 -23.43
C PRO A 389 11.09 -46.84 -22.59
N GLU A 390 12.17 -46.29 -23.10
CA GLU A 390 13.47 -46.18 -22.41
C GLU A 390 13.42 -45.18 -21.27
N ALA A 391 12.74 -44.03 -21.47
CA ALA A 391 12.54 -43.03 -20.41
C ALA A 391 11.63 -43.56 -19.28
N LEU A 392 10.62 -44.35 -19.64
CA LEU A 392 9.73 -45.03 -18.71
C LEU A 392 10.43 -46.17 -17.95
N ALA A 393 11.34 -46.90 -18.58
CA ALA A 393 12.13 -47.94 -17.92
C ALA A 393 13.14 -47.37 -16.92
N LYS A 394 13.74 -46.18 -17.23
CA LYS A 394 14.63 -45.47 -16.30
C LYS A 394 13.88 -44.96 -15.05
N LEU A 395 12.61 -44.66 -15.15
CA LEU A 395 11.76 -44.28 -14.03
C LEU A 395 11.72 -45.36 -12.95
N GLN A 396 11.56 -46.62 -13.38
CA GLN A 396 11.52 -47.76 -12.46
C GLN A 396 12.90 -48.11 -11.86
N SER A 397 13.95 -48.05 -12.66
CA SER A 397 15.30 -48.32 -12.15
C SER A 397 15.74 -47.33 -11.08
N ALA A 398 15.31 -46.07 -11.18
CA ALA A 398 15.58 -45.02 -10.19
C ALA A 398 14.80 -45.25 -8.88
N LEU A 399 13.55 -45.73 -8.97
CA LEU A 399 12.69 -45.97 -7.79
C LEU A 399 12.99 -47.33 -7.12
N HIS A 400 13.42 -48.33 -7.87
CA HIS A 400 13.69 -49.69 -7.37
C HIS A 400 15.17 -49.93 -7.02
N ALA A 401 16.09 -49.05 -7.35
CA ALA A 401 17.47 -49.11 -6.88
C ALA A 401 17.60 -49.15 -5.36
N ASP A 402 16.64 -48.56 -4.67
CA ASP A 402 16.55 -48.59 -3.20
C ASP A 402 15.89 -49.87 -2.64
N ALA A 403 15.15 -50.61 -3.49
CA ALA A 403 14.45 -51.85 -3.04
C ALA A 403 15.30 -53.09 -3.06
N ASN A 404 16.40 -53.15 -3.87
CA ASN A 404 17.26 -54.30 -3.98
C ASN A 404 18.53 -54.28 -3.11
N THR A 405 18.80 -53.23 -2.37
CA THR A 405 19.75 -53.23 -1.27
C THR A 405 19.03 -53.67 -0.01
N SER A 406 19.17 -54.94 0.32
CA SER A 406 18.71 -55.59 1.57
C SER A 406 19.41 -55.02 2.82
N SER A 407 19.12 -53.77 3.08
CA SER A 407 19.34 -53.08 4.35
C SER A 407 18.27 -52.01 4.40
N MET A 408 17.27 -52.17 5.27
CA MET A 408 16.21 -51.25 5.63
C MET A 408 16.78 -49.87 6.04
N LYS A 409 17.35 -49.12 5.13
CA LYS A 409 17.60 -47.68 5.35
C LYS A 409 16.31 -46.96 5.07
N THR A 410 15.40 -46.94 6.08
CA THR A 410 14.26 -46.05 6.09
C THR A 410 14.72 -44.61 5.74
N THR A 411 14.22 -44.05 4.66
CA THR A 411 14.51 -42.69 4.22
C THR A 411 14.19 -41.72 5.39
N TYR A 412 14.95 -40.64 5.54
CA TYR A 412 14.69 -39.63 6.60
C TYR A 412 13.22 -39.20 6.64
N LEU A 413 12.61 -39.07 5.47
CA LEU A 413 11.18 -38.73 5.32
C LEU A 413 10.28 -39.80 5.93
N GLN A 414 10.55 -41.09 5.68
CA GLN A 414 9.78 -42.20 6.26
C GLN A 414 9.93 -42.28 7.78
N ARG A 415 11.11 -41.99 8.33
CA ARG A 415 11.32 -41.92 9.79
C ARG A 415 10.52 -40.78 10.41
N PHE A 416 10.49 -39.63 9.74
CA PHE A 416 9.71 -38.48 10.17
C PHE A 416 8.20 -38.80 10.18
N VAL A 417 7.68 -39.34 9.09
CA VAL A 417 6.26 -39.75 8.96
C VAL A 417 5.89 -40.82 9.98
N TYR A 418 6.79 -41.78 10.26
CA TYR A 418 6.56 -42.78 11.31
C TYR A 418 6.58 -42.18 12.72
N GLY A 419 7.41 -41.19 12.98
CA GLY A 419 7.38 -40.41 14.23
C GLY A 419 6.06 -39.68 14.42
N ILE A 420 5.55 -39.05 13.38
CA ILE A 420 4.23 -38.38 13.37
C ILE A 420 3.11 -39.39 13.64
N ARG A 421 3.13 -40.56 12.99
CA ARG A 421 2.16 -41.64 13.23
C ARG A 421 2.14 -42.04 14.73
N THR A 422 3.31 -42.23 15.30
CA THR A 422 3.44 -42.65 16.70
C THR A 422 2.84 -41.62 17.67
N LEU A 423 3.14 -40.35 17.44
CA LEU A 423 2.55 -39.22 18.20
C LEU A 423 1.04 -39.15 18.04
N ALA A 424 0.54 -39.19 16.80
CA ALA A 424 -0.89 -39.01 16.48
C ALA A 424 -1.77 -40.13 17.00
N LEU A 425 -1.28 -41.39 17.00
CA LEU A 425 -2.10 -42.56 17.39
C LEU A 425 -1.90 -42.96 18.85
N ASN A 426 -0.65 -42.94 19.37
CA ASN A 426 -0.37 -43.38 20.73
C ASN A 426 -0.65 -42.30 21.77
N TYR A 427 -0.39 -41.01 21.45
CA TYR A 427 -0.55 -39.90 22.39
C TYR A 427 -1.71 -38.98 22.03
N LYS A 428 -2.72 -39.47 21.29
CA LYS A 428 -3.86 -38.72 20.71
C LYS A 428 -4.53 -37.75 21.69
N GLY A 429 -4.78 -38.14 22.94
CA GLY A 429 -5.42 -37.29 23.94
C GLY A 429 -4.52 -36.13 24.38
N ALA A 430 -3.28 -36.42 24.73
CA ALA A 430 -2.31 -35.40 25.10
C ALA A 430 -2.00 -34.43 23.95
N LEU A 431 -1.93 -34.98 22.73
CA LEU A 431 -1.72 -34.17 21.52
C LEU A 431 -2.85 -33.17 21.27
N LEU A 432 -4.10 -33.62 21.37
CA LEU A 432 -5.24 -32.70 21.18
C LEU A 432 -5.34 -31.64 22.27
N VAL A 433 -5.02 -32.01 23.54
CA VAL A 433 -4.92 -31.03 24.63
C VAL A 433 -3.79 -30.04 24.38
N ALA A 434 -2.62 -30.49 23.90
CA ALA A 434 -1.52 -29.59 23.53
C ALA A 434 -1.93 -28.59 22.42
N PHE A 435 -2.58 -29.06 21.37
CA PHE A 435 -3.10 -28.15 20.31
C PHE A 435 -4.18 -27.21 20.84
N MET A 436 -5.02 -27.64 21.78
CA MET A 436 -6.01 -26.76 22.42
C MET A 436 -5.31 -25.66 23.23
N VAL A 437 -4.27 -25.97 23.99
CA VAL A 437 -3.47 -24.99 24.75
C VAL A 437 -2.76 -24.03 23.79
N ILE A 438 -2.12 -24.56 22.74
CA ILE A 438 -1.47 -23.74 21.71
C ILE A 438 -2.49 -22.80 21.07
N SER A 439 -3.68 -23.30 20.72
CA SER A 439 -4.75 -22.45 20.14
C SER A 439 -5.22 -21.37 21.12
N ALA A 440 -5.34 -21.67 22.41
CA ALA A 440 -5.73 -20.69 23.43
C ALA A 440 -4.66 -19.59 23.58
N VAL A 441 -3.37 -19.97 23.61
CA VAL A 441 -2.25 -19.00 23.63
C VAL A 441 -2.24 -18.17 22.33
N SER A 442 -2.50 -18.81 21.20
CA SER A 442 -2.57 -18.11 19.92
C SER A 442 -3.74 -17.11 19.87
N VAL A 443 -4.91 -17.45 20.39
CA VAL A 443 -6.04 -16.52 20.50
C VAL A 443 -5.65 -15.32 21.37
N TRP A 444 -4.95 -15.53 22.49
CA TRP A 444 -4.43 -14.42 23.29
C TRP A 444 -3.45 -13.56 22.49
N GLY A 445 -2.59 -14.16 21.66
CA GLY A 445 -1.69 -13.44 20.77
C GLY A 445 -2.43 -12.61 19.71
N ILE A 446 -3.55 -13.12 19.17
CA ILE A 446 -4.36 -12.36 18.19
C ILE A 446 -4.85 -11.04 18.77
N PHE A 447 -5.22 -10.98 20.04
CA PHE A 447 -5.61 -9.73 20.69
C PHE A 447 -4.47 -8.71 20.89
N GLN A 448 -3.23 -9.10 20.61
CA GLN A 448 -2.05 -8.22 20.66
C GLN A 448 -1.64 -7.70 19.27
N ILE A 449 -2.33 -8.09 18.23
CA ILE A 449 -2.04 -7.64 16.86
C ILE A 449 -2.24 -6.14 16.79
N GLN A 450 -1.21 -5.44 16.35
CA GLN A 450 -1.24 -4.03 16.01
C GLN A 450 -1.43 -3.89 14.49
N ILE A 451 -2.40 -3.09 14.10
CA ILE A 451 -2.67 -2.80 12.69
C ILE A 451 -1.91 -1.55 12.34
N ASN A 452 -0.96 -1.67 11.41
CA ASN A 452 -0.14 -0.56 10.99
C ASN A 452 0.48 -0.86 9.63
N ASP A 453 0.28 0.02 8.66
CA ASP A 453 0.85 -0.12 7.32
C ASP A 453 1.49 1.20 6.88
N ASN A 454 2.80 1.28 7.03
CA ASN A 454 3.59 2.42 6.62
C ASN A 454 4.41 2.05 5.38
N PRO A 455 4.17 2.66 4.20
CA PRO A 455 4.88 2.34 2.95
C PRO A 455 6.39 2.49 3.03
N VAL A 456 6.93 3.40 3.85
CA VAL A 456 8.37 3.55 4.03
C VAL A 456 8.97 2.33 4.73
N ARG A 457 8.21 1.65 5.60
CA ARG A 457 8.64 0.41 6.25
C ARG A 457 8.64 -0.81 5.32
N TRP A 458 8.13 -0.68 4.09
CA TRP A 458 8.23 -1.74 3.09
C TRP A 458 9.66 -1.91 2.56
N PHE A 459 10.53 -0.89 2.71
CA PHE A 459 11.96 -1.00 2.47
C PHE A 459 12.69 -1.59 3.68
N LYS A 460 13.82 -2.28 3.44
CA LYS A 460 14.69 -2.78 4.51
C LYS A 460 15.29 -1.62 5.32
N GLU A 461 15.67 -1.89 6.56
CA GLU A 461 16.22 -0.87 7.48
C GLU A 461 17.48 -0.16 6.95
N ASN A 462 18.28 -0.86 6.15
CA ASN A 462 19.49 -0.32 5.54
C ASN A 462 19.26 0.27 4.14
N HIS A 463 18.03 0.32 3.65
CA HIS A 463 17.70 0.93 2.37
C HIS A 463 17.79 2.45 2.48
N GLU A 464 18.33 3.11 1.43
CA GLU A 464 18.57 4.55 1.44
C GLU A 464 17.33 5.40 1.74
N ILE A 465 16.15 5.03 1.20
CA ILE A 465 14.88 5.71 1.49
C ILE A 465 14.58 5.69 2.99
N ARG A 466 14.76 4.55 3.65
CA ARG A 466 14.48 4.41 5.08
C ARG A 466 15.54 5.08 5.96
N VAL A 467 16.78 5.05 5.52
CA VAL A 467 17.88 5.78 6.18
C VAL A 467 17.65 7.28 6.07
N ALA A 468 17.26 7.77 4.87
CA ALA A 468 16.95 9.17 4.64
C ALA A 468 15.74 9.62 5.49
N ASP A 469 14.64 8.87 5.48
CA ASP A 469 13.45 9.15 6.27
C ASP A 469 13.81 9.30 7.77
N LYS A 470 14.54 8.33 8.33
CA LYS A 470 14.96 8.34 9.73
C LYS A 470 15.89 9.52 10.05
N ALA A 471 16.83 9.84 9.14
CA ALA A 471 17.77 10.92 9.33
C ALA A 471 17.06 12.29 9.29
N LEU A 472 16.16 12.49 8.34
CA LEU A 472 15.44 13.75 8.19
C LEU A 472 14.38 13.95 9.27
N ASN A 473 13.63 12.90 9.66
CA ASN A 473 12.68 13.00 10.77
C ASN A 473 13.35 13.32 12.13
N LYS A 474 14.63 13.02 12.28
CA LYS A 474 15.38 13.41 13.49
C LYS A 474 15.71 14.90 13.53
N GLU A 475 15.99 15.50 12.38
CA GLU A 475 16.46 16.88 12.26
C GLU A 475 15.32 17.88 11.97
N PHE A 476 14.26 17.43 11.31
CA PHE A 476 13.10 18.24 10.94
C PHE A 476 11.86 17.89 11.76
N ALA A 477 10.85 18.71 11.65
CA ALA A 477 9.59 18.55 12.38
C ALA A 477 8.73 17.36 11.91
N GLY A 478 9.15 16.69 10.84
CA GLY A 478 8.47 15.52 10.29
C GLY A 478 8.47 15.52 8.77
N THR A 479 8.43 14.34 8.17
CA THR A 479 8.39 14.14 6.71
C THR A 479 7.02 13.72 6.20
N TYR A 480 6.07 13.46 7.09
CA TYR A 480 4.72 13.01 6.74
C TYR A 480 3.70 14.13 6.88
N ASN A 481 2.87 14.32 5.86
CA ASN A 481 1.95 15.43 5.78
C ASN A 481 0.49 14.99 5.86
N ALA A 482 -0.27 15.71 6.69
CA ALA A 482 -1.73 15.67 6.73
C ALA A 482 -2.28 17.10 6.67
N TYR A 483 -3.52 17.24 6.23
CA TYR A 483 -4.15 18.54 6.06
C TYR A 483 -5.52 18.53 6.70
N ILE A 484 -5.81 19.59 7.47
CA ILE A 484 -7.16 19.91 7.95
C ILE A 484 -7.65 21.05 7.07
N VAL A 485 -8.68 20.79 6.29
CA VAL A 485 -9.33 21.79 5.45
C VAL A 485 -10.57 22.28 6.17
N ILE A 486 -10.65 23.59 6.40
CA ILE A 486 -11.81 24.23 7.01
C ILE A 486 -12.51 25.06 5.93
N GLU A 487 -13.81 24.80 5.77
CA GLU A 487 -14.61 25.40 4.69
C GLU A 487 -15.87 26.08 5.24
N ASP A 488 -16.16 27.25 4.68
CA ASP A 488 -17.45 27.93 4.89
C ASP A 488 -18.48 27.42 3.89
N THR A 489 -19.44 26.65 4.38
CA THR A 489 -20.51 26.04 3.59
C THR A 489 -21.77 26.90 3.47
N ARG A 490 -21.78 28.09 4.08
CA ARG A 490 -22.93 29.00 4.00
C ARG A 490 -23.18 29.43 2.55
N LYS A 491 -24.41 29.35 2.11
CA LYS A 491 -24.80 29.91 0.81
C LYS A 491 -24.80 31.42 0.90
N LEU A 492 -23.94 32.06 0.14
CA LEU A 492 -24.00 33.51 -0.03
C LEU A 492 -25.22 33.86 -0.87
N LYS A 493 -25.90 34.95 -0.50
CA LYS A 493 -26.92 35.53 -1.40
C LYS A 493 -26.21 36.03 -2.65
N SER A 494 -26.76 35.73 -3.81
CA SER A 494 -26.26 36.30 -5.06
C SER A 494 -26.48 37.80 -5.14
N ALA A 495 -25.70 38.50 -5.95
CA ALA A 495 -25.88 39.94 -6.15
C ALA A 495 -27.32 40.26 -6.60
N GLY A 496 -27.94 39.41 -7.46
CA GLY A 496 -29.32 39.54 -7.84
C GLY A 496 -30.31 39.34 -6.69
N GLU A 497 -30.10 38.39 -5.80
CA GLU A 497 -30.93 38.18 -4.60
C GLU A 497 -30.84 39.36 -3.63
N ILE A 498 -29.67 40.00 -3.52
CA ILE A 498 -29.48 41.18 -2.67
C ILE A 498 -30.24 42.34 -3.31
N LEU A 499 -30.09 42.57 -4.61
CA LEU A 499 -30.83 43.64 -5.29
C LEU A 499 -32.35 43.44 -5.21
N LEU A 500 -32.84 42.23 -5.32
CA LEU A 500 -34.25 41.89 -5.19
C LEU A 500 -34.77 42.08 -3.75
N SER A 501 -33.91 41.86 -2.74
CA SER A 501 -34.29 42.03 -1.33
C SER A 501 -34.16 43.50 -0.81
N ALA A 502 -33.56 44.38 -1.61
CA ALA A 502 -33.33 45.76 -1.25
C ALA A 502 -34.67 46.59 -1.28
N GLU A 503 -34.89 47.30 -0.21
CA GLU A 503 -36.02 48.26 -0.15
C GLU A 503 -35.67 49.53 -0.93
N LEU A 504 -36.00 49.53 -2.20
CA LEU A 504 -35.79 50.65 -3.11
C LEU A 504 -37.11 51.35 -3.41
N PRO A 505 -37.11 52.70 -3.58
CA PRO A 505 -38.28 53.45 -4.02
C PRO A 505 -38.76 52.98 -5.42
N PRO A 506 -40.08 53.09 -5.74
CA PRO A 506 -40.61 52.67 -7.03
C PRO A 506 -40.00 53.39 -8.25
N SER A 507 -39.44 54.57 -8.07
CA SER A 507 -38.73 55.33 -9.11
C SER A 507 -37.46 54.67 -9.61
N LEU A 508 -36.89 53.77 -8.80
CA LEU A 508 -35.70 52.98 -9.13
C LEU A 508 -36.05 51.58 -9.72
N ASP A 509 -37.31 51.26 -10.00
CA ASP A 509 -37.70 49.92 -10.48
C ASP A 509 -37.13 49.65 -11.87
N GLU A 510 -37.09 50.62 -12.79
CA GLU A 510 -36.49 50.48 -14.11
C GLU A 510 -34.97 50.26 -14.02
N TRP A 511 -34.28 50.96 -13.13
CA TRP A 511 -32.87 50.75 -12.86
C TRP A 511 -32.64 49.37 -12.29
N ARG A 512 -33.50 48.91 -11.35
CA ARG A 512 -33.42 47.58 -10.75
C ARG A 512 -33.54 46.48 -11.80
N GLU A 513 -34.55 46.57 -12.70
CA GLU A 513 -34.74 45.57 -13.78
C GLU A 513 -33.55 45.54 -14.72
N THR A 514 -33.03 46.67 -15.14
CA THR A 514 -31.87 46.78 -16.04
C THR A 514 -30.61 46.19 -15.39
N THR A 515 -30.41 46.47 -14.11
CA THR A 515 -29.27 45.95 -13.37
C THR A 515 -29.41 44.43 -13.16
N LEU A 516 -30.61 43.91 -12.89
CA LEU A 516 -30.85 42.44 -12.78
C LEU A 516 -30.58 41.75 -14.13
N ASP A 517 -31.03 42.35 -15.27
CA ASP A 517 -30.74 41.79 -16.58
C ASP A 517 -29.23 41.74 -16.88
N THR A 518 -28.50 42.78 -16.46
CA THR A 518 -27.04 42.82 -16.58
C THR A 518 -26.40 41.72 -15.75
N LEU A 519 -26.80 41.54 -14.50
CA LEU A 519 -26.30 40.51 -13.61
C LEU A 519 -26.63 39.09 -14.10
N ASN A 520 -27.78 38.88 -14.74
CA ASN A 520 -28.20 37.60 -15.29
C ASN A 520 -27.50 37.23 -16.61
N ASN A 521 -27.12 38.23 -17.42
CA ASN A 521 -26.46 38.06 -18.72
C ASN A 521 -24.94 37.84 -18.57
N GLU A 522 -24.32 38.26 -17.49
CA GLU A 522 -22.94 37.94 -17.17
C GLU A 522 -22.89 36.56 -16.50
N ASN A 523 -22.16 35.65 -17.14
CA ASN A 523 -21.96 34.23 -16.68
C ASN A 523 -21.21 34.08 -15.35
N ALA A 524 -21.37 34.97 -14.40
CA ALA A 524 -20.67 35.00 -13.14
C ALA A 524 -21.65 35.04 -11.95
N GLY A 525 -21.90 33.92 -11.39
CA GLY A 525 -22.59 33.80 -10.08
C GLY A 525 -21.78 34.46 -8.97
N ASN A 526 -21.94 35.65 -8.63
CA ASN A 526 -21.47 36.55 -7.57
C ASN A 526 -20.85 37.86 -8.10
N ASN A 527 -21.53 38.55 -8.98
CA ASN A 527 -21.07 39.85 -9.45
C ASN A 527 -21.41 40.98 -8.48
N PHE A 528 -20.87 40.88 -7.25
CA PHE A 528 -20.94 41.96 -6.27
C PHE A 528 -20.25 43.23 -6.76
N GLU A 529 -19.18 43.10 -7.57
CA GLU A 529 -18.46 44.24 -8.12
C GLU A 529 -19.30 44.95 -9.20
N THR A 530 -19.94 44.18 -10.08
CA THR A 530 -20.85 44.72 -11.07
C THR A 530 -22.05 45.41 -10.43
N LEU A 531 -22.62 44.81 -9.37
CA LEU A 531 -23.72 45.45 -8.64
C LEU A 531 -23.25 46.71 -7.92
N ALA A 532 -22.10 46.65 -7.20
CA ALA A 532 -21.55 47.83 -6.53
C ALA A 532 -21.24 48.95 -7.48
N PHE A 533 -20.66 48.64 -8.66
CA PHE A 533 -20.42 49.62 -9.73
C PHE A 533 -21.72 50.24 -10.28
N ALA A 534 -22.73 49.41 -10.51
CA ALA A 534 -24.03 49.89 -10.98
C ALA A 534 -24.73 50.81 -9.93
N VAL A 535 -24.59 50.53 -8.64
CA VAL A 535 -25.07 51.36 -7.54
C VAL A 535 -24.27 52.65 -7.47
N ASP A 536 -22.94 52.58 -7.60
CA ASP A 536 -22.05 53.77 -7.57
C ASP A 536 -22.35 54.69 -8.73
N ASP A 537 -22.50 54.12 -9.94
CA ASP A 537 -22.85 54.88 -11.15
C ASP A 537 -24.24 55.59 -11.01
N ALA A 538 -25.21 54.89 -10.40
CA ALA A 538 -26.50 55.45 -10.12
C ALA A 538 -26.44 56.62 -9.11
N LEU A 539 -25.56 56.54 -8.11
CA LEU A 539 -25.37 57.61 -7.11
C LEU A 539 -24.81 58.93 -7.68
N PHE A 540 -24.21 58.90 -8.90
CA PHE A 540 -23.77 60.10 -9.61
C PHE A 540 -24.87 60.78 -10.40
N GLY A 541 -26.10 60.22 -10.47
CA GLY A 541 -27.25 60.76 -11.14
C GLY A 541 -27.95 61.86 -10.34
N ASP A 542 -28.94 62.57 -11.00
CA ASP A 542 -29.84 63.51 -10.28
C ASP A 542 -30.89 62.67 -9.50
N LEU A 543 -30.64 62.41 -8.23
CA LEU A 543 -31.49 61.61 -7.36
C LEU A 543 -32.23 62.43 -6.35
N GLU A 544 -33.47 62.04 -6.00
CA GLU A 544 -34.16 62.56 -4.80
C GLU A 544 -33.47 61.97 -3.50
N SER A 545 -33.69 62.69 -2.37
CA SER A 545 -33.03 62.30 -1.11
C SER A 545 -33.33 60.85 -0.69
N ASP A 546 -34.54 60.38 -0.91
CA ASP A 546 -34.96 59.01 -0.56
C ASP A 546 -34.32 57.96 -1.48
N GLU A 547 -34.07 58.27 -2.74
CA GLU A 547 -33.37 57.40 -3.68
C GLU A 547 -31.88 57.29 -3.33
N TYR A 548 -31.24 58.42 -3.05
CA TYR A 548 -29.85 58.49 -2.63
C TYR A 548 -29.62 57.71 -1.35
N ASP A 549 -30.51 57.87 -0.36
CA ASP A 549 -30.40 57.14 0.92
C ASP A 549 -30.64 55.64 0.72
N ALA A 550 -31.55 55.24 -0.18
CA ALA A 550 -31.81 53.83 -0.46
C ALA A 550 -30.61 53.12 -1.17
N LEU A 551 -30.00 53.78 -2.17
CA LEU A 551 -28.82 53.31 -2.87
C LEU A 551 -27.60 53.22 -1.95
N ASN A 552 -27.41 54.21 -1.08
CA ASN A 552 -26.34 54.15 -0.08
C ASN A 552 -26.52 52.99 0.94
N ARG A 553 -27.76 52.70 1.36
CA ARG A 553 -28.04 51.50 2.18
C ARG A 553 -27.75 50.23 1.44
N LEU A 554 -28.10 50.16 0.16
CA LEU A 554 -27.77 49.02 -0.70
C LEU A 554 -26.25 48.85 -0.87
N LEU A 555 -25.51 49.93 -1.16
CA LEU A 555 -24.05 49.89 -1.25
C LEU A 555 -23.41 49.44 0.05
N SER A 556 -23.87 50.01 1.20
CA SER A 556 -23.38 49.57 2.50
C SER A 556 -23.65 48.07 2.79
N SER A 557 -24.82 47.59 2.38
CA SER A 557 -25.15 46.16 2.56
C SER A 557 -24.32 45.26 1.63
N ILE A 558 -23.98 45.70 0.41
CA ILE A 558 -23.08 45.02 -0.51
C ILE A 558 -21.66 44.91 0.13
N ASP A 559 -21.15 46.04 0.63
CA ASP A 559 -19.84 46.10 1.27
C ASP A 559 -19.78 45.22 2.55
N GLU A 560 -20.82 45.22 3.35
CA GLU A 560 -20.93 44.35 4.53
C GLU A 560 -20.92 42.85 4.11
N ILE A 561 -21.69 42.49 3.09
CA ILE A 561 -21.73 41.12 2.59
C ILE A 561 -20.38 40.72 1.94
N LYS A 562 -19.76 41.63 1.14
CA LYS A 562 -18.40 41.40 0.62
C LYS A 562 -17.40 41.18 1.73
N GLY A 563 -17.46 41.96 2.80
CA GLY A 563 -16.60 41.83 3.97
C GLY A 563 -16.83 40.49 4.72
N THR A 564 -18.09 40.18 5.00
CA THR A 564 -18.46 38.95 5.74
C THR A 564 -18.33 37.70 4.90
N SER A 565 -18.37 37.78 3.56
CA SER A 565 -18.15 36.62 2.67
C SER A 565 -16.72 36.10 2.68
N LYS A 566 -15.75 36.95 3.00
CA LYS A 566 -14.32 36.59 3.13
C LYS A 566 -14.05 36.04 4.51
N THR A 567 -14.54 34.84 4.75
CA THR A 567 -14.61 34.19 6.06
C THR A 567 -13.25 34.10 6.76
N PHE A 568 -12.17 33.80 6.03
CA PHE A 568 -10.81 33.69 6.60
C PHE A 568 -10.01 35.02 6.52
N GLN A 569 -10.70 36.15 6.33
CA GLN A 569 -10.20 37.48 6.67
C GLN A 569 -10.82 38.01 7.98
N GLN A 570 -11.78 37.29 8.59
CA GLN A 570 -12.35 37.66 9.87
C GLN A 570 -11.38 37.31 11.02
N PRO A 571 -11.10 38.23 11.97
CA PRO A 571 -10.15 38.02 13.05
C PRO A 571 -10.45 36.76 13.87
N ASP A 572 -11.70 36.51 14.19
CA ASP A 572 -12.11 35.36 15.02
C ASP A 572 -11.82 34.02 14.33
N ASN A 573 -12.01 33.95 12.99
CA ASN A 573 -11.76 32.73 12.23
C ASN A 573 -10.25 32.49 12.02
N VAL A 574 -9.45 33.55 11.89
CA VAL A 574 -7.99 33.41 11.85
C VAL A 574 -7.43 33.06 13.23
N ALA A 575 -8.01 33.61 14.30
CA ALA A 575 -7.66 33.24 15.67
C ALA A 575 -7.94 31.76 15.95
N LEU A 576 -9.07 31.21 15.46
CA LEU A 576 -9.37 29.77 15.53
C LEU A 576 -8.25 28.92 14.94
N LEU A 577 -7.67 29.31 13.78
CA LEU A 577 -6.53 28.60 13.17
C LEU A 577 -5.30 28.64 14.09
N SER A 578 -5.00 29.81 14.66
CA SER A 578 -3.89 29.99 15.56
C SER A 578 -4.05 29.17 16.86
N ASP A 579 -5.25 29.13 17.42
CA ASP A 579 -5.55 28.38 18.64
C ASP A 579 -5.45 26.86 18.41
N LEU A 580 -5.96 26.38 17.26
CA LEU A 580 -5.77 24.99 16.83
C LEU A 580 -4.29 24.63 16.69
N GLN A 581 -3.49 25.51 16.03
CA GLN A 581 -2.06 25.31 15.90
C GLN A 581 -1.34 25.27 17.25
N ASN A 582 -1.68 26.20 18.16
CA ASN A 582 -1.13 26.24 19.52
C ASN A 582 -1.46 24.95 20.30
N TYR A 583 -2.69 24.45 20.20
CA TYR A 583 -3.06 23.17 20.80
C TYR A 583 -2.26 22.02 20.23
N LEU A 584 -2.18 21.92 18.89
CA LEU A 584 -1.47 20.82 18.20
C LEU A 584 0.06 20.87 18.44
N SER A 585 0.64 22.05 18.59
CA SER A 585 2.08 22.21 18.90
C SER A 585 2.48 21.62 20.26
N THR A 586 1.53 21.42 21.16
CA THR A 586 1.77 20.76 22.46
C THR A 586 1.77 19.24 22.37
N GLN A 587 1.35 18.68 21.23
CA GLN A 587 1.23 17.23 21.04
C GLN A 587 2.52 16.64 20.47
N THR A 588 2.98 15.55 21.07
CA THR A 588 4.28 14.91 20.70
C THR A 588 4.32 14.30 19.30
N LEU A 589 3.16 13.92 18.76
CA LEU A 589 3.04 13.31 17.42
C LEU A 589 3.07 14.35 16.30
N VAL A 590 2.74 15.60 16.63
CA VAL A 590 2.72 16.71 15.67
C VAL A 590 4.02 17.48 15.83
N GLY A 591 4.90 17.34 14.83
CA GLY A 591 6.17 18.04 14.87
C GLY A 591 6.04 19.53 14.53
N LYS A 592 5.11 19.87 13.61
CA LYS A 592 4.84 21.26 13.23
C LYS A 592 3.46 21.42 12.59
N THR A 593 2.89 22.61 12.75
CA THR A 593 1.72 23.04 11.99
C THR A 593 1.99 24.36 11.30
N GLN A 594 1.34 24.57 10.15
CA GLN A 594 1.38 25.82 9.40
C GLN A 594 0.00 26.15 8.87
N SER A 595 -0.35 27.44 8.88
CA SER A 595 -1.63 27.92 8.34
C SER A 595 -1.54 29.37 7.85
N LEU A 596 -2.65 29.90 7.36
CA LEU A 596 -2.79 31.29 7.02
C LEU A 596 -2.39 32.24 8.16
N SER A 597 -2.58 31.81 9.44
CA SER A 597 -2.27 32.65 10.61
C SER A 597 -0.79 32.99 10.71
N ASP A 598 0.11 32.06 10.29
CA ASP A 598 1.55 32.27 10.33
C ASP A 598 2.00 33.34 9.34
N VAL A 599 1.43 33.32 8.13
CA VAL A 599 1.70 34.35 7.11
C VAL A 599 1.27 35.72 7.63
N ILE A 600 0.08 35.81 8.21
CA ILE A 600 -0.48 37.06 8.74
C ILE A 600 0.40 37.59 9.87
N LYS A 601 0.80 36.76 10.83
CA LYS A 601 1.64 37.15 11.97
C LYS A 601 3.01 37.67 11.55
N VAL A 602 3.66 36.99 10.59
CA VAL A 602 4.97 37.40 10.07
C VAL A 602 4.88 38.76 9.41
N VAL A 603 3.92 38.95 8.49
CA VAL A 603 3.78 40.21 7.76
C VAL A 603 3.32 41.33 8.70
N ASN A 604 2.43 41.06 9.67
CA ASN A 604 2.01 42.02 10.68
C ASN A 604 3.19 42.54 11.50
N ARG A 605 4.07 41.65 11.97
CA ARG A 605 5.28 42.00 12.71
C ARG A 605 6.16 42.98 11.91
N GLU A 606 6.39 42.70 10.64
CA GLU A 606 7.27 43.52 9.82
C GLU A 606 6.61 44.83 9.35
N LEU A 607 5.28 44.90 9.30
CA LEU A 607 4.54 46.14 9.06
C LEU A 607 4.53 47.12 10.26
N HIS A 608 4.73 46.61 11.50
CA HIS A 608 4.74 47.42 12.70
C HIS A 608 6.16 47.81 13.13
N SER A 609 6.78 47.03 13.98
CA SER A 609 8.11 47.40 14.54
C SER A 609 9.22 46.45 14.15
N GLY A 610 8.92 45.32 13.50
CA GLY A 610 9.87 44.25 13.24
C GLY A 610 10.30 43.47 14.49
N ASN A 611 9.72 43.75 15.65
CA ASN A 611 10.02 43.06 16.91
C ASN A 611 9.08 41.87 17.14
N ASP A 612 9.57 40.87 17.87
CA ASP A 612 8.73 39.68 18.17
C ASP A 612 7.50 39.99 19.02
N SER A 613 7.43 41.16 19.68
CA SER A 613 6.21 41.62 20.37
C SER A 613 5.00 41.82 19.43
N ASP A 614 5.28 42.09 18.15
CA ASP A 614 4.26 42.36 17.15
C ASP A 614 3.95 41.11 16.28
N TYR A 615 4.54 39.95 16.65
CA TYR A 615 4.21 38.66 16.05
C TYR A 615 2.83 38.18 16.58
N GLU A 616 1.78 38.90 16.21
CA GLU A 616 0.40 38.66 16.63
C GLU A 616 -0.58 38.89 15.50
N LEU A 617 -1.82 38.45 15.68
CA LEU A 617 -2.88 38.64 14.69
C LEU A 617 -3.47 40.05 14.82
N PRO A 618 -3.72 40.75 13.68
CA PRO A 618 -4.50 41.99 13.72
C PRO A 618 -5.92 41.76 14.22
N ASN A 619 -6.46 42.74 15.00
CA ASN A 619 -7.76 42.67 15.65
C ASN A 619 -8.92 43.11 14.74
N THR A 620 -8.64 43.51 13.51
CA THR A 620 -9.70 43.98 12.57
C THR A 620 -9.54 43.32 11.20
N GLN A 621 -10.66 43.07 10.53
CA GLN A 621 -10.68 42.49 9.20
C GLN A 621 -9.95 43.35 8.15
N PRO A 622 -10.06 44.70 8.11
CA PRO A 622 -9.28 45.50 7.18
C PRO A 622 -7.76 45.38 7.38
N ALA A 623 -7.29 45.26 8.61
CA ALA A 623 -5.87 45.08 8.89
C ALA A 623 -5.38 43.71 8.42
N ILE A 624 -6.15 42.65 8.60
CA ILE A 624 -5.85 41.30 8.06
C ILE A 624 -5.83 41.35 6.51
N ALA A 625 -6.85 41.98 5.90
CA ALA A 625 -6.90 42.14 4.44
C ALA A 625 -5.70 42.89 3.89
N GLN A 626 -5.26 43.96 4.57
CA GLN A 626 -4.09 44.76 4.21
C GLN A 626 -2.81 43.91 4.33
N THR A 627 -2.67 43.14 5.39
CA THR A 627 -1.53 42.23 5.62
C THR A 627 -1.41 41.22 4.47
N LEU A 628 -2.51 40.60 4.08
CA LEU A 628 -2.56 39.62 2.98
C LEU A 628 -2.27 40.26 1.61
N LEU A 629 -2.78 41.49 1.38
CA LEU A 629 -2.51 42.25 0.17
C LEU A 629 -1.01 42.59 0.06
N GLN A 630 -0.38 42.94 1.17
CA GLN A 630 1.07 43.20 1.19
C GLN A 630 1.88 41.95 0.88
N TYR A 631 1.48 40.78 1.41
CA TYR A 631 2.14 39.51 1.08
C TYR A 631 2.07 39.19 -0.40
N GLN A 632 0.99 39.56 -1.10
CA GLN A 632 0.86 39.38 -2.54
C GLN A 632 1.85 40.23 -3.37
N SER A 633 2.53 41.18 -2.74
CA SER A 633 3.62 41.95 -3.35
C SER A 633 4.99 41.26 -3.22
N SER A 634 5.08 40.09 -2.61
CA SER A 634 6.30 39.27 -2.49
C SER A 634 6.74 38.69 -3.84
N HIS A 635 7.92 38.07 -3.89
CA HIS A 635 8.40 37.36 -5.08
C HIS A 635 7.59 36.06 -5.34
N ARG A 636 6.87 35.58 -4.32
CA ARG A 636 6.12 34.32 -4.35
C ARG A 636 4.66 34.50 -3.88
N PRO A 637 3.88 35.35 -4.53
CA PRO A 637 2.50 35.62 -4.12
C PRO A 637 1.61 34.37 -4.16
N GLN A 638 1.95 33.40 -5.01
CA GLN A 638 1.23 32.15 -5.16
C GLN A 638 1.30 31.27 -3.90
N ASP A 639 2.31 31.42 -3.06
CA ASP A 639 2.47 30.62 -1.83
C ASP A 639 1.31 30.84 -0.85
N LEU A 640 0.63 32.01 -0.91
CA LEU A 640 -0.58 32.28 -0.15
C LEU A 640 -1.70 31.28 -0.47
N TRP A 641 -1.83 30.89 -1.74
CA TRP A 641 -2.90 30.00 -2.20
C TRP A 641 -2.68 28.53 -1.81
N HIS A 642 -1.56 28.21 -1.21
CA HIS A 642 -1.37 26.92 -0.53
C HIS A 642 -2.07 26.85 0.84
N PHE A 643 -2.49 27.99 1.41
CA PHE A 643 -3.13 28.07 2.71
C PHE A 643 -4.57 28.51 2.67
N VAL A 644 -4.98 29.27 1.66
CA VAL A 644 -6.34 29.83 1.54
C VAL A 644 -6.75 29.96 0.07
N THR A 645 -8.05 29.79 -0.20
CA THR A 645 -8.60 30.02 -1.53
C THR A 645 -8.72 31.54 -1.84
N PRO A 646 -8.71 31.95 -3.13
CA PRO A 646 -8.80 33.35 -3.51
C PRO A 646 -10.07 34.09 -3.02
N ASP A 647 -11.15 33.35 -2.76
CA ASP A 647 -12.38 33.86 -2.17
C ASP A 647 -12.36 33.91 -0.63
N TYR A 648 -11.26 33.43 -0.01
CA TYR A 648 -11.07 33.35 1.44
C TYR A 648 -12.16 32.54 2.17
N ARG A 649 -12.76 31.54 1.52
CA ARG A 649 -13.81 30.70 2.11
C ARG A 649 -13.34 29.30 2.50
N LYS A 650 -12.22 28.85 1.95
CA LYS A 650 -11.58 27.61 2.36
C LYS A 650 -10.15 27.91 2.80
N THR A 651 -9.73 27.28 3.88
CA THR A 651 -8.36 27.37 4.38
C THR A 651 -7.84 26.00 4.72
N LEU A 652 -6.54 25.89 4.79
CA LEU A 652 -5.82 24.65 5.06
C LEU A 652 -4.88 24.84 6.25
N VAL A 653 -4.96 23.94 7.21
CA VAL A 653 -3.93 23.76 8.25
C VAL A 653 -3.07 22.57 7.86
N TRP A 654 -1.82 22.85 7.62
CA TRP A 654 -0.83 21.84 7.25
C TRP A 654 -0.20 21.25 8.50
N LEU A 655 -0.21 19.93 8.65
CA LEU A 655 0.42 19.20 9.74
C LEU A 655 1.60 18.40 9.21
N GLN A 656 2.76 18.60 9.84
CA GLN A 656 3.92 17.73 9.67
C GLN A 656 3.99 16.77 10.86
N LEU A 657 3.97 15.48 10.55
CA LEU A 657 3.96 14.40 11.54
C LEU A 657 5.36 13.80 11.65
N SER A 658 5.77 13.51 12.88
CA SER A 658 7.06 12.87 13.18
C SER A 658 7.11 11.39 12.81
N SER A 659 5.96 10.78 12.56
CA SER A 659 5.80 9.37 12.21
C SER A 659 4.82 9.20 11.05
N GLY A 660 5.09 8.22 10.17
CA GLY A 660 4.18 7.78 9.12
C GLY A 660 3.33 6.59 9.51
N ASP A 661 3.29 6.24 10.79
CA ASP A 661 2.50 5.12 11.28
C ASP A 661 1.01 5.50 11.35
N ASN A 662 0.16 4.61 10.86
CA ASN A 662 -1.28 4.87 10.80
C ASN A 662 -1.90 4.99 12.19
N GLN A 663 -1.34 4.32 13.21
CA GLN A 663 -1.80 4.46 14.61
C GLN A 663 -1.59 5.88 15.12
N ASP A 664 -0.41 6.46 14.85
CA ASP A 664 -0.08 7.83 15.25
C ASP A 664 -0.98 8.84 14.53
N MET A 665 -1.26 8.62 13.25
CA MET A 665 -2.21 9.47 12.51
C MET A 665 -3.63 9.34 13.05
N THR A 666 -4.08 8.15 13.43
CA THR A 666 -5.40 7.94 14.05
C THR A 666 -5.50 8.71 15.37
N GLU A 667 -4.45 8.67 16.21
CA GLU A 667 -4.39 9.45 17.43
C GLU A 667 -4.47 10.96 17.17
N VAL A 668 -3.79 11.43 16.11
CA VAL A 668 -3.87 12.86 15.71
C VAL A 668 -5.28 13.22 15.24
N ILE A 669 -5.97 12.34 14.51
CA ILE A 669 -7.38 12.55 14.13
C ILE A 669 -8.25 12.69 15.38
N GLU A 670 -8.11 11.78 16.35
CA GLU A 670 -8.86 11.80 17.61
C GLU A 670 -8.57 13.07 18.44
N LEU A 671 -7.31 13.54 18.45
CA LEU A 671 -6.95 14.80 19.12
C LEU A 671 -7.69 16.00 18.51
N VAL A 672 -7.76 16.09 17.19
CA VAL A 672 -8.47 17.19 16.49
C VAL A 672 -9.98 17.09 16.69
N ASP A 673 -10.55 15.88 16.60
CA ASP A 673 -11.98 15.66 16.84
C ASP A 673 -12.36 16.05 18.27
N ASN A 674 -11.53 15.70 19.26
CA ASN A 674 -11.71 16.10 20.66
C ASN A 674 -11.56 17.62 20.85
N TYR A 675 -10.65 18.27 20.15
CA TYR A 675 -10.51 19.72 20.19
C TYR A 675 -11.78 20.41 19.70
N PHE A 676 -12.31 20.03 18.53
CA PHE A 676 -13.54 20.62 17.99
C PHE A 676 -14.82 20.19 18.74
N ALA A 677 -14.80 19.09 19.47
CA ALA A 677 -15.88 18.74 20.39
C ALA A 677 -15.96 19.69 21.61
N GLN A 678 -14.81 20.25 22.03
CA GLN A 678 -14.71 21.21 23.14
C GLN A 678 -14.80 22.67 22.66
N HIS A 679 -14.32 22.96 21.47
CA HIS A 679 -14.28 24.27 20.83
C HIS A 679 -15.11 24.21 19.54
N THR A 680 -16.43 24.37 19.70
CA THR A 680 -17.34 24.27 18.55
C THR A 680 -16.98 25.26 17.45
N LEU A 681 -16.92 24.75 16.22
CA LEU A 681 -16.73 25.62 15.05
C LEU A 681 -17.86 26.67 14.97
N PRO A 682 -17.54 27.89 14.51
CA PRO A 682 -18.55 28.87 14.17
C PRO A 682 -19.59 28.33 13.19
N ASP A 683 -20.82 28.84 13.28
CA ASP A 683 -21.93 28.40 12.44
C ASP A 683 -21.57 28.49 10.94
N GLY A 684 -21.78 27.39 10.23
CA GLY A 684 -21.50 27.27 8.81
C GLY A 684 -20.07 26.86 8.45
N LEU A 685 -19.16 26.76 9.39
CA LEU A 685 -17.84 26.17 9.18
C LEU A 685 -17.86 24.65 9.39
N THR A 686 -17.21 23.94 8.50
CA THR A 686 -16.97 22.49 8.60
C THR A 686 -15.51 22.20 8.37
N TYR A 687 -15.01 21.08 8.93
CA TYR A 687 -13.66 20.63 8.64
C TYR A 687 -13.65 19.21 8.07
N GLN A 688 -12.66 18.93 7.25
CA GLN A 688 -12.41 17.61 6.66
C GLN A 688 -10.92 17.35 6.57
N TRP A 689 -10.54 16.08 6.64
CA TRP A 689 -9.17 15.64 6.52
C TRP A 689 -8.77 15.36 5.07
N ALA A 690 -7.55 15.72 4.71
CA ALA A 690 -6.89 15.38 3.47
C ALA A 690 -5.41 15.04 3.72
N GLY A 691 -4.70 14.65 2.69
CA GLY A 691 -3.28 14.27 2.78
C GLY A 691 -3.08 12.76 2.73
N LYS A 692 -1.90 12.34 2.27
CA LYS A 692 -1.60 10.92 2.07
C LYS A 692 -1.56 10.15 3.39
N ALA A 693 -1.09 10.76 4.49
CA ALA A 693 -1.12 10.14 5.81
C ALA A 693 -2.56 9.80 6.25
N TYR A 694 -3.52 10.69 6.00
CA TYR A 694 -4.93 10.42 6.27
C TYR A 694 -5.51 9.34 5.34
N LEU A 695 -5.22 9.39 4.04
CA LEU A 695 -5.67 8.36 3.10
C LEU A 695 -5.16 6.97 3.49
N ASN A 696 -3.95 6.87 4.05
CA ASN A 696 -3.41 5.60 4.53
C ASN A 696 -4.25 5.02 5.68
N VAL A 697 -4.75 5.84 6.60
CA VAL A 697 -5.68 5.39 7.65
C VAL A 697 -6.99 4.90 7.04
N VAL A 698 -7.57 5.69 6.13
CA VAL A 698 -8.86 5.35 5.49
C VAL A 698 -8.78 4.01 4.72
N TRP A 699 -7.74 3.82 3.92
CA TRP A 699 -7.64 2.55 3.19
C TRP A 699 -7.28 1.38 4.10
N GLN A 700 -6.54 1.60 5.19
CA GLN A 700 -6.28 0.57 6.21
C GLN A 700 -7.58 0.09 6.88
N ASP A 701 -8.46 1.00 7.27
CA ASP A 701 -9.75 0.67 7.88
C ASP A 701 -10.63 -0.13 6.90
N ASN A 702 -10.68 0.29 5.64
CA ASN A 702 -11.36 -0.44 4.56
C ASN A 702 -10.73 -1.83 4.34
N MET A 703 -9.41 -1.94 4.42
CA MET A 703 -8.69 -3.20 4.31
C MET A 703 -9.10 -4.17 5.42
N VAL A 704 -9.07 -3.72 6.66
CA VAL A 704 -9.40 -4.57 7.82
C VAL A 704 -10.84 -5.07 7.73
N ALA A 705 -11.79 -4.19 7.44
CA ALA A 705 -13.20 -4.55 7.28
C ALA A 705 -13.41 -5.52 6.11
N GLY A 706 -12.86 -5.21 4.93
CA GLY A 706 -13.01 -6.05 3.73
C GLY A 706 -12.30 -7.39 3.84
N MET A 707 -11.16 -7.47 4.55
CA MET A 707 -10.48 -8.75 4.77
C MET A 707 -11.23 -9.67 5.73
N LEU A 708 -11.92 -9.12 6.73
CA LEU A 708 -12.77 -9.91 7.61
C LEU A 708 -13.94 -10.53 6.82
N ASP A 709 -14.60 -9.74 5.99
CA ASP A 709 -15.70 -10.23 5.13
C ASP A 709 -15.21 -11.29 4.13
N SER A 710 -14.04 -11.07 3.53
CA SER A 710 -13.39 -12.03 2.64
C SER A 710 -13.05 -13.34 3.36
N LEU A 711 -12.50 -13.27 4.56
CA LEU A 711 -12.14 -14.43 5.38
C LEU A 711 -13.38 -15.25 5.76
N LEU A 712 -14.43 -14.59 6.25
CA LEU A 712 -15.68 -15.25 6.64
C LEU A 712 -16.39 -15.90 5.45
N SER A 713 -16.48 -15.19 4.33
CA SER A 713 -17.10 -15.73 3.11
C SER A 713 -16.33 -16.94 2.57
N ALA A 714 -14.99 -16.85 2.50
CA ALA A 714 -14.14 -17.96 2.10
C ALA A 714 -14.29 -19.17 3.03
N PHE A 715 -14.33 -18.93 4.34
CA PHE A 715 -14.53 -20.00 5.34
C PHE A 715 -15.83 -20.74 5.13
N ILE A 716 -16.94 -20.03 4.91
CA ILE A 716 -18.26 -20.61 4.66
C ILE A 716 -18.27 -21.39 3.33
N ILE A 717 -17.72 -20.80 2.25
CA ILE A 717 -17.68 -21.44 0.93
C ILE A 717 -16.88 -22.73 0.99
N VAL A 718 -15.68 -22.69 1.58
CA VAL A 718 -14.82 -23.87 1.72
C VAL A 718 -15.49 -24.94 2.59
N PHE A 719 -16.13 -24.55 3.70
CA PHE A 719 -16.88 -25.49 4.54
C PHE A 719 -17.99 -26.19 3.78
N VAL A 720 -18.84 -25.45 3.04
CA VAL A 720 -19.92 -26.02 2.22
C VAL A 720 -19.34 -26.96 1.16
N MET A 721 -18.26 -26.56 0.49
CA MET A 721 -17.58 -27.41 -0.50
C MET A 721 -17.04 -28.70 0.13
N MET A 722 -16.50 -28.65 1.35
CA MET A 722 -16.04 -29.84 2.08
C MET A 722 -17.18 -30.79 2.40
N VAL A 723 -18.31 -30.26 2.88
CA VAL A 723 -19.49 -31.08 3.17
C VAL A 723 -20.00 -31.75 1.88
N LEU A 724 -20.05 -31.04 0.77
CA LEU A 724 -20.49 -31.57 -0.53
C LEU A 724 -19.55 -32.66 -1.08
N LEU A 725 -18.24 -32.41 -1.01
CA LEU A 725 -17.20 -33.34 -1.47
C LEU A 725 -17.24 -34.65 -0.69
N LEU A 726 -17.19 -34.53 0.64
CA LEU A 726 -17.11 -35.69 1.53
C LEU A 726 -18.49 -36.32 1.82
N ARG A 727 -19.57 -35.67 1.37
CA ARG A 727 -20.97 -36.08 1.59
C ARG A 727 -21.26 -36.41 3.04
N SER A 728 -20.73 -35.63 3.96
CA SER A 728 -20.87 -35.79 5.41
C SER A 728 -20.53 -34.49 6.11
N LEU A 729 -21.45 -34.05 7.01
CA LEU A 729 -21.22 -32.87 7.83
C LEU A 729 -20.02 -33.07 8.79
N ILE A 730 -19.89 -34.28 9.35
CA ILE A 730 -18.82 -34.62 10.30
C ILE A 730 -17.44 -34.51 9.62
N PHE A 731 -17.32 -35.08 8.42
CA PHE A 731 -16.08 -34.96 7.64
C PHE A 731 -15.81 -33.53 7.20
N GLY A 732 -16.85 -32.74 6.89
CA GLY A 732 -16.71 -31.32 6.61
C GLY A 732 -16.14 -30.55 7.80
N VAL A 733 -16.67 -30.74 9.00
CA VAL A 733 -16.15 -30.13 10.24
C VAL A 733 -14.71 -30.58 10.52
N LEU A 734 -14.42 -31.87 10.34
CA LEU A 734 -13.05 -32.39 10.52
C LEU A 734 -12.06 -31.79 9.53
N ALA A 735 -12.49 -31.49 8.28
CA ALA A 735 -11.62 -30.86 7.30
C ALA A 735 -11.26 -29.42 7.68
N MET A 736 -12.19 -28.71 8.34
CA MET A 736 -11.95 -27.34 8.80
C MET A 736 -11.05 -27.25 10.05
N LEU A 737 -10.91 -28.32 10.82
CA LEU A 737 -10.15 -28.30 12.07
C LEU A 737 -8.66 -27.96 11.90
N PRO A 738 -7.88 -28.62 11.01
CA PRO A 738 -6.49 -28.26 10.78
C PRO A 738 -6.33 -26.83 10.27
N LEU A 739 -7.23 -26.38 9.40
CA LEU A 739 -7.28 -25.06 8.85
C LEU A 739 -7.43 -24.01 9.95
N THR A 740 -8.46 -24.15 10.82
CA THR A 740 -8.71 -23.24 11.93
C THR A 740 -7.52 -23.14 12.87
N ILE A 741 -6.93 -24.30 13.24
CA ILE A 741 -5.75 -24.35 14.11
C ILE A 741 -4.57 -23.62 13.45
N THR A 742 -4.34 -23.84 12.16
CA THR A 742 -3.21 -23.22 11.42
C THR A 742 -3.37 -21.71 11.36
N ILE A 743 -4.56 -21.22 10.99
CA ILE A 743 -4.84 -19.78 10.93
C ILE A 743 -4.65 -19.16 12.32
N THR A 744 -5.30 -19.71 13.33
CA THR A 744 -5.20 -19.20 14.70
C THR A 744 -3.76 -19.16 15.19
N PHE A 745 -2.97 -20.19 14.88
CA PHE A 745 -1.56 -20.27 15.26
C PHE A 745 -0.72 -19.18 14.58
N ILE A 746 -0.88 -18.99 13.27
CA ILE A 746 -0.11 -18.01 12.50
C ILE A 746 -0.42 -16.60 12.98
N TYR A 747 -1.72 -16.24 13.11
CA TYR A 747 -2.11 -14.93 13.59
C TYR A 747 -1.72 -14.70 15.06
N GLY A 748 -1.84 -15.71 15.89
CA GLY A 748 -1.36 -15.63 17.27
C GLY A 748 0.15 -15.40 17.35
N ALA A 749 0.92 -16.04 16.48
CA ALA A 749 2.37 -15.84 16.40
C ALA A 749 2.73 -14.41 15.93
N ILE A 750 1.98 -13.82 14.98
CA ILE A 750 2.14 -12.42 14.55
C ILE A 750 2.03 -11.48 15.76
N GLY A 751 0.95 -11.60 16.54
CA GLY A 751 0.72 -10.74 17.70
C GLY A 751 1.78 -10.94 18.80
N ILE A 752 2.16 -12.19 19.10
CA ILE A 752 3.18 -12.49 20.13
C ILE A 752 4.57 -11.95 19.75
N VAL A 753 4.92 -12.03 18.47
CA VAL A 753 6.21 -11.53 17.94
C VAL A 753 6.20 -10.00 17.82
N GLY A 754 5.02 -9.35 17.88
CA GLY A 754 4.89 -7.90 17.70
C GLY A 754 5.13 -7.44 16.27
N LYS A 755 4.81 -8.27 15.27
CA LYS A 755 4.85 -7.87 13.87
C LYS A 755 3.54 -7.15 13.54
N ASP A 756 3.67 -5.95 12.96
CA ASP A 756 2.51 -5.18 12.51
C ASP A 756 1.68 -5.97 11.48
N TYR A 757 0.36 -5.87 11.61
CA TYR A 757 -0.58 -6.39 10.63
C TYR A 757 -0.67 -5.40 9.46
N ASP A 758 0.08 -5.69 8.43
CA ASP A 758 0.20 -4.93 7.19
C ASP A 758 -0.62 -5.55 6.06
N MET A 759 -0.73 -4.87 4.92
CA MET A 759 -1.48 -5.34 3.76
C MET A 759 -1.06 -6.74 3.26
N PRO A 760 0.23 -7.09 3.16
CA PRO A 760 0.64 -8.44 2.82
C PRO A 760 0.08 -9.52 3.73
N ILE A 761 0.08 -9.28 5.04
CA ILE A 761 -0.47 -10.22 6.03
C ILE A 761 -1.99 -10.32 5.92
N ALA A 762 -2.67 -9.20 5.71
CA ALA A 762 -4.11 -9.15 5.54
C ALA A 762 -4.59 -10.03 4.37
N VAL A 763 -3.95 -9.90 3.22
CA VAL A 763 -4.25 -10.73 2.02
C VAL A 763 -3.98 -12.21 2.28
N LEU A 764 -2.93 -12.55 3.04
CA LEU A 764 -2.59 -13.95 3.36
C LEU A 764 -3.67 -14.68 4.16
N SER A 765 -4.58 -13.97 4.84
CA SER A 765 -5.68 -14.57 5.60
C SER A 765 -6.62 -15.42 4.72
N ALA A 766 -7.09 -14.85 3.64
CA ALA A 766 -7.95 -15.55 2.68
C ALA A 766 -7.20 -16.64 1.90
N LEU A 767 -5.90 -16.38 1.59
CA LEU A 767 -5.02 -17.35 0.92
C LEU A 767 -4.81 -18.62 1.74
N THR A 768 -4.62 -18.47 3.05
CA THR A 768 -4.42 -19.60 3.96
C THR A 768 -5.58 -20.57 3.91
N LEU A 769 -6.82 -20.05 3.81
CA LEU A 769 -8.02 -20.88 3.68
C LEU A 769 -7.99 -21.78 2.44
N GLY A 770 -7.66 -21.23 1.27
CA GLY A 770 -7.64 -21.99 0.02
C GLY A 770 -6.55 -23.06 -0.01
N LEU A 771 -5.34 -22.73 0.43
CA LEU A 771 -4.18 -23.60 0.30
C LEU A 771 -4.06 -24.65 1.42
N SER A 772 -4.48 -24.32 2.65
CA SER A 772 -4.32 -25.22 3.80
C SER A 772 -5.29 -26.37 3.79
N VAL A 773 -6.46 -26.22 3.19
CA VAL A 773 -7.49 -27.26 3.18
C VAL A 773 -7.13 -28.45 2.28
N ASP A 774 -6.24 -28.27 1.31
CA ASP A 774 -5.85 -29.30 0.34
C ASP A 774 -5.30 -30.57 1.02
N PHE A 775 -4.47 -30.40 2.04
CA PHE A 775 -3.95 -31.55 2.79
C PHE A 775 -5.02 -32.32 3.53
N ALA A 776 -6.02 -31.62 4.10
CA ALA A 776 -7.16 -32.24 4.76
C ALA A 776 -8.07 -32.97 3.77
N ILE A 777 -8.28 -32.40 2.55
CA ILE A 777 -9.05 -33.05 1.48
C ILE A 777 -8.42 -34.41 1.13
N HIS A 778 -7.16 -34.39 0.76
CA HIS A 778 -6.44 -35.61 0.35
C HIS A 778 -6.40 -36.63 1.47
N PHE A 779 -6.14 -36.20 2.71
CA PHE A 779 -6.09 -37.09 3.87
C PHE A 779 -7.46 -37.75 4.14
N LEU A 780 -8.53 -36.96 4.23
CA LEU A 780 -9.85 -37.46 4.59
C LEU A 780 -10.49 -38.29 3.46
N ALA A 781 -10.33 -37.89 2.20
CA ALA A 781 -10.82 -38.66 1.06
C ALA A 781 -10.17 -40.04 0.99
N ARG A 782 -8.83 -40.08 1.16
CA ARG A 782 -8.09 -41.34 1.12
C ARG A 782 -8.37 -42.22 2.34
N ALA A 783 -8.46 -41.66 3.53
CA ALA A 783 -8.85 -42.38 4.75
C ALA A 783 -10.24 -43.02 4.63
N LYS A 784 -11.21 -42.31 4.06
CA LYS A 784 -12.57 -42.81 3.78
C LYS A 784 -12.57 -43.98 2.79
N GLU A 785 -11.77 -43.89 1.73
CA GLU A 785 -11.61 -44.92 0.72
C GLU A 785 -11.00 -46.21 1.30
N ILE A 786 -9.87 -46.09 2.01
CA ILE A 786 -9.14 -47.21 2.64
C ILE A 786 -10.02 -47.85 3.72
N TYR A 787 -10.79 -47.08 4.49
CA TYR A 787 -11.69 -47.64 5.50
C TYR A 787 -12.81 -48.48 4.86
N LYS A 788 -13.36 -48.08 3.71
CA LYS A 788 -14.35 -48.89 2.95
C LYS A 788 -13.76 -50.24 2.50
N GLN A 789 -12.47 -50.28 2.22
CA GLN A 789 -11.80 -51.53 1.79
C GLN A 789 -11.40 -52.41 3.00
N THR A 790 -11.00 -51.81 4.10
CA THR A 790 -10.39 -52.56 5.22
C THR A 790 -11.37 -52.88 6.34
N GLY A 791 -12.42 -52.06 6.51
CA GLY A 791 -13.39 -52.15 7.62
C GLY A 791 -12.79 -51.97 9.01
N SER A 792 -11.51 -51.56 9.13
CA SER A 792 -10.79 -51.45 10.38
C SER A 792 -10.02 -50.14 10.50
N VAL A 793 -10.29 -49.37 11.57
CA VAL A 793 -9.66 -48.10 11.86
C VAL A 793 -8.14 -48.22 11.96
N SER A 794 -7.62 -49.24 12.64
CA SER A 794 -6.18 -49.48 12.79
C SER A 794 -5.53 -49.73 11.42
N LYS A 795 -6.07 -50.67 10.63
CA LYS A 795 -5.55 -50.98 9.29
C LYS A 795 -5.61 -49.78 8.36
N THR A 796 -6.65 -48.95 8.50
CA THR A 796 -6.79 -47.73 7.72
C THR A 796 -5.64 -46.77 8.00
N PHE A 797 -5.32 -46.49 9.27
CA PHE A 797 -4.23 -45.58 9.60
C PHE A 797 -2.85 -46.19 9.32
N ASP A 798 -2.68 -47.52 9.46
CA ASP A 798 -1.45 -48.15 9.04
C ASP A 798 -1.16 -47.92 7.57
N ALA A 799 -2.14 -48.12 6.69
CA ALA A 799 -2.03 -47.84 5.25
C ALA A 799 -1.91 -46.33 4.92
N MET A 800 -2.59 -45.46 5.68
CA MET A 800 -2.49 -44.00 5.49
C MET A 800 -1.07 -43.46 5.74
N PHE A 801 -0.36 -44.01 6.71
CA PHE A 801 1.00 -43.59 7.04
C PHE A 801 2.12 -44.27 6.20
N GLU A 802 1.80 -45.25 5.37
CA GLU A 802 2.76 -45.85 4.45
C GLU A 802 3.01 -44.94 3.24
N GLU A 803 2.00 -44.67 2.44
CA GLU A 803 2.14 -43.94 1.17
C GLU A 803 1.45 -42.57 1.19
N PRO A 804 0.16 -42.42 1.56
CA PRO A 804 -0.54 -41.12 1.46
C PRO A 804 0.08 -40.02 2.31
N ALA A 805 0.48 -40.29 3.56
CA ALA A 805 1.10 -39.30 4.42
C ALA A 805 2.47 -38.84 3.90
N SER A 806 3.22 -39.76 3.27
CA SER A 806 4.50 -39.40 2.62
C SER A 806 4.28 -38.50 1.40
N ALA A 807 3.22 -38.72 0.62
CA ALA A 807 2.85 -37.89 -0.53
C ALA A 807 2.45 -36.46 -0.04
N ILE A 808 1.62 -36.34 0.99
CA ILE A 808 1.25 -35.06 1.61
C ILE A 808 2.48 -34.32 2.09
N THR A 809 3.40 -35.01 2.79
CA THR A 809 4.64 -34.39 3.31
C THR A 809 5.54 -33.89 2.17
N ARG A 810 5.69 -34.67 1.08
CA ARG A 810 6.45 -34.24 -0.11
C ARG A 810 5.87 -32.98 -0.73
N ASN A 811 4.56 -32.95 -0.94
CA ASN A 811 3.87 -31.79 -1.50
C ASN A 811 4.03 -30.56 -0.60
N ALA A 812 3.82 -30.71 0.70
CA ALA A 812 4.00 -29.60 1.64
C ALA A 812 5.43 -29.03 1.58
N LEU A 813 6.45 -29.89 1.49
CA LEU A 813 7.85 -29.46 1.35
C LEU A 813 8.12 -28.74 0.02
N VAL A 814 7.57 -29.25 -1.10
CA VAL A 814 7.74 -28.59 -2.41
C VAL A 814 7.14 -27.20 -2.41
N ILE A 815 5.93 -27.04 -1.87
CA ILE A 815 5.24 -25.75 -1.83
C ILE A 815 5.92 -24.80 -0.86
N ALA A 816 6.18 -25.26 0.39
CA ALA A 816 6.80 -24.44 1.42
C ALA A 816 8.18 -23.92 0.99
N LEU A 817 9.03 -24.81 0.46
CA LEU A 817 10.35 -24.42 0.00
C LEU A 817 10.29 -23.64 -1.33
N GLY A 818 9.24 -23.84 -2.15
CA GLY A 818 9.00 -23.07 -3.37
C GLY A 818 8.78 -21.57 -3.11
N PHE A 819 8.32 -21.19 -1.91
CA PHE A 819 8.16 -19.79 -1.51
C PHE A 819 9.41 -19.18 -0.87
N THR A 820 10.42 -19.97 -0.48
CA THR A 820 11.63 -19.45 0.17
C THR A 820 12.47 -18.49 -0.67
N PRO A 821 12.49 -18.51 -2.03
CA PRO A 821 13.19 -17.47 -2.81
C PRO A 821 12.71 -16.04 -2.53
N LEU A 822 11.49 -15.86 -2.03
CA LEU A 822 10.98 -14.55 -1.57
C LEU A 822 11.78 -13.96 -0.40
N LEU A 823 12.50 -14.78 0.38
CA LEU A 823 13.35 -14.31 1.49
C LEU A 823 14.55 -13.48 1.01
N LEU A 824 14.92 -13.60 -0.27
CA LEU A 824 16.00 -12.85 -0.90
C LEU A 824 15.53 -11.50 -1.43
N ALA A 825 14.24 -11.17 -1.30
CA ALA A 825 13.65 -9.97 -1.83
C ALA A 825 14.29 -8.69 -1.25
N PRO A 826 14.38 -7.61 -2.03
CA PRO A 826 14.80 -6.30 -1.52
C PRO A 826 13.71 -5.67 -0.63
N LEU A 827 12.44 -5.96 -0.89
CA LEU A 827 11.30 -5.39 -0.20
C LEU A 827 10.74 -6.31 0.90
N VAL A 828 10.43 -5.73 2.05
CA VAL A 828 9.90 -6.43 3.24
C VAL A 828 8.57 -7.16 2.97
N PRO A 829 7.59 -6.60 2.22
CA PRO A 829 6.34 -7.29 1.89
C PRO A 829 6.53 -8.68 1.29
N TYR A 830 7.47 -8.84 0.36
CA TYR A 830 7.76 -10.14 -0.24
C TYR A 830 8.39 -11.11 0.75
N ILE A 831 9.30 -10.62 1.61
CA ILE A 831 9.92 -11.44 2.67
C ILE A 831 8.84 -11.95 3.63
N THR A 832 7.96 -11.06 4.07
CA THR A 832 6.82 -11.38 4.94
C THR A 832 5.96 -12.47 4.32
N VAL A 833 5.52 -12.28 3.07
CA VAL A 833 4.74 -13.26 2.31
C VAL A 833 5.47 -14.60 2.21
N GLY A 834 6.76 -14.59 1.89
CA GLY A 834 7.58 -15.81 1.78
C GLY A 834 7.64 -16.63 3.08
N ILE A 835 7.89 -15.95 4.20
CA ILE A 835 7.93 -16.58 5.54
C ILE A 835 6.57 -17.17 5.88
N PHE A 836 5.50 -16.37 5.71
CA PHE A 836 4.16 -16.80 6.12
C PHE A 836 3.66 -17.95 5.28
N LEU A 837 3.77 -17.89 3.94
CA LEU A 837 3.32 -18.98 3.07
C LEU A 837 4.09 -20.28 3.32
N ALA A 838 5.40 -20.20 3.42
CA ALA A 838 6.21 -21.37 3.76
C ALA A 838 5.79 -21.97 5.11
N SER A 839 5.56 -21.13 6.12
CA SER A 839 5.12 -21.55 7.46
C SER A 839 3.71 -22.12 7.45
N ILE A 840 2.76 -21.46 6.76
CA ILE A 840 1.37 -21.92 6.60
C ILE A 840 1.33 -23.31 6.00
N MET A 841 2.05 -23.54 4.90
CA MET A 841 2.04 -24.83 4.20
C MET A 841 2.66 -25.93 5.04
N PHE A 842 3.77 -25.65 5.71
CA PHE A 842 4.43 -26.62 6.58
C PHE A 842 3.59 -26.95 7.81
N ILE A 843 3.06 -25.94 8.51
CA ILE A 843 2.25 -26.10 9.72
C ILE A 843 0.92 -26.79 9.39
N SER A 844 0.24 -26.40 8.30
CA SER A 844 -1.02 -27.01 7.88
C SER A 844 -0.86 -28.52 7.60
N ALA A 845 0.21 -28.92 6.90
CA ALA A 845 0.49 -30.33 6.68
C ALA A 845 0.78 -31.09 8.00
N LEU A 846 1.58 -30.47 8.88
CA LEU A 846 1.91 -31.06 10.19
C LEU A 846 0.65 -31.23 11.06
N VAL A 847 -0.16 -30.18 11.17
CA VAL A 847 -1.43 -30.19 11.91
C VAL A 847 -2.40 -31.24 11.32
N THR A 848 -2.50 -31.30 9.99
CA THR A 848 -3.33 -32.31 9.31
C THR A 848 -2.90 -33.73 9.67
N LEU A 849 -1.62 -34.04 9.58
CA LEU A 849 -1.06 -35.38 9.86
C LEU A 849 -1.09 -35.75 11.34
N LEU A 850 -1.12 -34.78 12.25
CA LEU A 850 -1.20 -35.00 13.69
C LEU A 850 -2.64 -35.02 14.22
N VAL A 851 -3.41 -33.97 13.89
CA VAL A 851 -4.72 -33.72 14.50
C VAL A 851 -5.80 -34.59 13.88
N LEU A 852 -5.84 -34.75 12.54
CA LEU A 852 -6.90 -35.55 11.92
C LEU A 852 -6.91 -37.02 12.35
N PRO A 853 -5.78 -37.76 12.33
CA PRO A 853 -5.78 -39.16 12.82
C PRO A 853 -6.18 -39.26 14.29
N ALA A 854 -5.70 -38.32 15.12
CA ALA A 854 -6.02 -38.29 16.56
C ALA A 854 -7.52 -38.05 16.78
N ALA A 855 -8.09 -37.04 16.12
CA ALA A 855 -9.51 -36.69 16.19
C ALA A 855 -10.40 -37.82 15.65
N MET A 856 -10.10 -38.34 14.45
CA MET A 856 -10.84 -39.47 13.86
C MET A 856 -10.81 -40.73 14.74
N THR A 857 -9.69 -40.98 15.39
CA THR A 857 -9.56 -42.14 16.30
C THR A 857 -10.43 -41.97 17.56
N LEU A 858 -10.49 -40.77 18.12
CA LEU A 858 -11.33 -40.46 19.29
C LEU A 858 -12.83 -40.46 18.93
N LEU A 859 -13.15 -39.89 17.79
CA LEU A 859 -14.52 -39.77 17.28
C LEU A 859 -14.92 -40.96 16.41
N LYS A 860 -14.23 -42.13 16.51
CA LYS A 860 -14.44 -43.27 15.63
C LYS A 860 -15.90 -43.74 15.51
N ARG A 861 -16.70 -43.62 16.58
CA ARG A 861 -18.13 -44.01 16.57
C ARG A 861 -19.00 -43.13 15.67
N TRP A 862 -18.60 -41.88 15.46
CA TRP A 862 -19.32 -40.90 14.66
C TRP A 862 -18.78 -40.84 13.23
N VAL A 863 -17.47 -40.83 13.09
CA VAL A 863 -16.76 -40.69 11.81
C VAL A 863 -16.96 -41.94 10.92
N PHE A 864 -16.76 -43.12 11.48
CA PHE A 864 -16.80 -44.39 10.73
C PHE A 864 -18.18 -45.08 10.69
N LYS A 865 -19.20 -44.45 11.25
CA LYS A 865 -20.59 -44.89 11.08
C LYS A 865 -21.23 -44.38 9.81
N GLU A 866 -20.75 -43.26 9.32
CA GLU A 866 -21.22 -42.60 8.08
C GLU A 866 -20.30 -42.85 6.86
N ALA A 867 -19.13 -43.44 7.07
CA ALA A 867 -18.15 -43.71 5.99
C ALA A 867 -18.56 -45.04 5.20
#